data_96e28b5096303f8805c345194b04dba1
#
_entry.id   96e28b5096303f8805c345194b04dba1
#
_cell.length_a   1.000
_cell.length_b   1.000
_cell.length_c   1.000
_cell.angle_alpha   90.00
_cell.angle_beta   90.00
_cell.angle_gamma   90.00
#
_symmetry.space_group_name_H-M   'P 1'
#
loop_
_entity.id
_entity.type
_entity.pdbx_description
1 polymer ?
#
loop_
_entity_poly.entity_id
_entity_poly.type
_entity_poly.pdbx_seq_one_letter_code
_entity_poly.pdbx_strand_id
1 'polypeptide(L)'
;MEPLNPTRTTVASAAAATLNSTSVDSNADEEALIASEQAELKRKKFTKRIFFGAIATLVLLWVIGLIIYLVGNRGNNETGPNPANAKPIELQDYMSGTFRAKRMSINWLDDGIAGHDGLYAENNDQGKLIVGDYSGATLTQTKTLVDFSKFTYESETYHVLHSWPGKGLKKVLMATDYTKNWRHSYFARYWIFDTDTKVVEPLIPGNLSKDVRLASWSPSGETIAYVLYNNLYIRDVNGGVKQITTDGDKDTFYGIPDWVYEEEVFSGNSALWWSASGEYLAFLRSNDSMVPEYTIPYFERIPVENDSYPDMVDLKYPKAGYPNPVVELMFLDLNNYDVFLPRVDDPRNLKDDDRLITEVLWTGEKVLVRQTNRESDLLKIVIIDPKMRLGSVVREEDVSGGDGGWFEVTHDTTYIPANISQGRTEDGYIDTVILNGFNHLAYFEPIEAVKPKVILTSGSWEVVDAPSSVDLTTGTVYFLATKKDPTERHLYAVQLDGTNFRSVTDTAKDGYYSVSFSTGGGYALVTYNGPQVPWQKLLSTRDNNWDIIEENMALKETLKAYKVPEMIFEQVMLEEGVVANTFEMRPADFDPELKYPVLFHLYQGPGSQTVDKRFTIGFESHVASKMNAIVVSVDGRGTGFMGREFRAVVRDNLGYWESHDQILAAKIWANKPYVDASKIAIWGWSYGGYMTLKTLEQDGGETFKYGMAVAPVTDWHYYDSIYTERYMHTPENNPEGYYNSAIQNVTALKDVQRFLVMHGTGDDNVHIQHTLTMLDKFDLKGVENYDLHVFPDSDHSISFHNANQMVYDRLDQWLSRAFAGQFLV
;
A
#
# COMPACT_ATOMS: atom_id res chain seq x y z
N MET A 1 17.86 50.18 12.94
CA MET A 1 18.09 51.54 12.52
C MET A 1 16.86 52.01 11.74
N GLU A 2 16.14 52.84 12.40
CA GLU A 2 14.96 53.60 11.87
C GLU A 2 15.37 54.70 10.87
N PRO A 3 14.43 55.52 10.48
CA PRO A 3 13.49 55.48 9.35
C PRO A 3 13.66 56.69 8.44
N LEU A 4 12.83 56.87 7.43
CA LEU A 4 12.48 58.22 6.96
C LEU A 4 11.26 58.21 5.99
N ASN A 5 10.17 58.79 6.43
CA ASN A 5 9.11 59.50 5.73
C ASN A 5 9.53 61.00 5.69
N PRO A 6 8.87 61.98 5.08
CA PRO A 6 7.78 62.04 4.12
C PRO A 6 8.01 63.12 3.02
N THR A 7 7.07 63.45 2.17
CA THR A 7 6.60 64.84 1.99
C THR A 7 5.36 64.98 1.10
N ARG A 8 4.44 65.73 1.61
CA ARG A 8 3.33 66.46 0.91
C ARG A 8 3.87 67.55 0.00
N THR A 9 3.22 67.86 -1.07
CA THR A 9 3.05 69.27 -1.47
C THR A 9 1.72 69.56 -2.14
N THR A 10 1.02 70.47 -1.55
CA THR A 10 -0.08 71.28 -2.02
C THR A 10 0.39 72.36 -2.98
N VAL A 11 -0.42 72.74 -3.96
CA VAL A 11 -0.46 74.14 -4.42
C VAL A 11 -1.87 74.44 -4.88
N ALA A 12 -2.34 75.56 -4.31
CA ALA A 12 -3.58 76.29 -4.60
C ALA A 12 -3.33 77.49 -5.55
N SER A 13 -4.37 78.11 -5.91
CA SER A 13 -4.47 79.54 -6.30
C SER A 13 -5.07 79.72 -7.70
N ALA A 14 -6.15 80.36 -7.84
CA ALA A 14 -6.73 81.73 -7.55
C ALA A 14 -6.86 82.54 -8.83
N ALA A 15 -7.98 83.23 -9.02
CA ALA A 15 -8.28 84.55 -9.27
C ALA A 15 -9.55 84.68 -10.14
N ALA A 16 -10.58 85.20 -9.66
CA ALA A 16 -11.06 86.57 -9.31
C ALA A 16 -11.48 87.44 -10.50
N ALA A 17 -12.71 88.01 -10.32
CA ALA A 17 -13.29 89.26 -10.78
C ALA A 17 -13.93 89.26 -12.23
N THR A 18 -15.09 89.75 -12.47
CA THR A 18 -15.59 91.10 -12.16
C THR A 18 -17.14 91.16 -12.26
N LEU A 19 -17.71 92.11 -11.51
CA LEU A 19 -19.07 92.57 -11.42
C LEU A 19 -19.67 92.99 -12.73
N ASN A 20 -21.03 92.77 -12.97
CA ASN A 20 -21.94 93.90 -13.08
C ASN A 20 -23.38 93.44 -12.83
N SER A 21 -24.06 94.38 -12.18
CA SER A 21 -25.46 94.50 -11.78
C SER A 21 -26.49 94.42 -12.90
N THR A 22 -27.62 93.77 -12.66
CA THR A 22 -28.93 94.44 -12.71
C THR A 22 -30.02 93.63 -12.05
N SER A 23 -30.84 94.35 -11.31
CA SER A 23 -32.03 93.93 -10.60
C SER A 23 -33.08 93.22 -11.42
N VAL A 24 -33.83 92.31 -10.75
CA VAL A 24 -35.31 92.22 -10.73
C VAL A 24 -35.80 90.84 -10.50
N ASP A 25 -36.75 90.70 -9.58
CA ASP A 25 -37.69 89.65 -9.28
C ASP A 25 -37.29 88.67 -8.18
N SER A 26 -37.64 88.97 -6.96
CA SER A 26 -37.48 88.25 -5.70
C SER A 26 -38.53 87.13 -5.42
N ASN A 27 -39.50 86.90 -6.36
CA ASN A 27 -40.53 85.87 -6.10
C ASN A 27 -40.34 84.58 -6.93
N ALA A 28 -39.57 84.64 -8.02
CA ALA A 28 -39.33 83.46 -8.83
C ALA A 28 -38.22 82.64 -8.30
N ASP A 29 -37.23 83.21 -7.55
CA ASP A 29 -36.11 82.54 -7.01
C ASP A 29 -36.47 81.72 -5.75
N GLU A 30 -37.50 82.17 -4.97
CA GLU A 30 -37.94 81.44 -3.77
C GLU A 30 -38.72 80.18 -4.10
N GLU A 31 -39.55 80.17 -5.12
CA GLU A 31 -40.27 79.00 -5.65
C GLU A 31 -39.30 78.00 -6.34
N ALA A 32 -38.31 78.51 -7.06
CA ALA A 32 -37.27 77.66 -7.67
C ALA A 32 -36.37 76.99 -6.59
N LEU A 33 -36.09 77.73 -5.49
CA LEU A 33 -35.31 77.21 -4.40
C LEU A 33 -36.08 76.09 -3.62
N ILE A 34 -37.36 76.33 -3.34
CA ILE A 34 -38.28 75.38 -2.71
C ILE A 34 -38.49 74.14 -3.60
N ALA A 35 -38.62 74.35 -4.89
CA ALA A 35 -38.73 73.21 -5.84
C ALA A 35 -37.42 72.43 -5.93
N SER A 36 -36.26 73.09 -5.88
CA SER A 36 -34.93 72.41 -5.87
C SER A 36 -34.71 71.66 -4.59
N GLU A 37 -35.03 72.21 -3.42
CA GLU A 37 -34.94 71.52 -2.13
C GLU A 37 -35.91 70.32 -2.06
N GLN A 38 -37.12 70.43 -2.57
CA GLN A 38 -38.06 69.30 -2.63
C GLN A 38 -37.59 68.22 -3.61
N ALA A 39 -36.97 68.64 -4.72
CA ALA A 39 -36.36 67.65 -5.67
C ALA A 39 -35.14 66.92 -5.05
N GLU A 40 -34.33 67.68 -4.32
CA GLU A 40 -33.15 67.08 -3.62
C GLU A 40 -33.59 66.18 -2.48
N LEU A 41 -34.59 66.49 -1.72
CA LEU A 41 -35.21 65.68 -0.68
C LEU A 41 -35.85 64.38 -1.28
N LYS A 42 -36.53 64.50 -2.41
CA LYS A 42 -37.04 63.33 -3.15
C LYS A 42 -35.93 62.47 -3.68
N ARG A 43 -34.83 63.03 -4.19
CA ARG A 43 -33.66 62.35 -4.69
C ARG A 43 -32.92 61.66 -3.55
N LYS A 44 -32.74 62.29 -2.38
CA LYS A 44 -32.18 61.73 -1.17
C LYS A 44 -33.03 60.59 -0.61
N LYS A 45 -34.38 60.72 -0.62
CA LYS A 45 -35.30 59.64 -0.24
C LYS A 45 -35.26 58.44 -1.23
N PHE A 46 -35.14 58.72 -2.53
CA PHE A 46 -35.05 57.70 -3.58
C PHE A 46 -33.70 56.97 -3.51
N THR A 47 -32.60 57.70 -3.32
CA THR A 47 -31.23 57.11 -3.14
C THR A 47 -31.15 56.26 -1.88
N LYS A 48 -31.73 56.70 -0.74
CA LYS A 48 -31.87 55.93 0.45
C LYS A 48 -32.66 54.63 0.24
N ARG A 49 -33.76 54.66 -0.49
CA ARG A 49 -34.56 53.48 -0.81
C ARG A 49 -33.82 52.49 -1.69
N ILE A 50 -33.04 52.96 -2.69
CA ILE A 50 -32.17 52.10 -3.50
C ILE A 50 -31.05 51.50 -2.66
N PHE A 51 -30.43 52.29 -1.80
CA PHE A 51 -29.35 51.82 -0.91
C PHE A 51 -29.85 50.78 0.08
N PHE A 52 -31.00 51.01 0.75
CA PHE A 52 -31.59 49.99 1.62
C PHE A 52 -32.13 48.79 0.86
N GLY A 53 -32.63 48.97 -0.37
CA GLY A 53 -33.01 47.87 -1.24
C GLY A 53 -31.81 47.02 -1.65
N ALA A 54 -30.68 47.64 -2.01
CA ALA A 54 -29.43 46.91 -2.34
C ALA A 54 -28.87 46.16 -1.14
N ILE A 55 -28.88 46.75 0.05
CA ILE A 55 -28.47 46.07 1.29
C ILE A 55 -29.40 44.88 1.59
N ALA A 56 -30.71 45.05 1.47
CA ALA A 56 -31.67 43.97 1.68
C ALA A 56 -31.48 42.84 0.69
N THR A 57 -31.16 43.14 -0.57
CA THR A 57 -30.84 42.14 -1.60
C THR A 57 -29.54 41.41 -1.30
N LEU A 58 -28.49 42.11 -0.83
CA LEU A 58 -27.22 41.50 -0.42
C LEU A 58 -27.39 40.60 0.81
N VAL A 59 -28.18 41.02 1.79
CA VAL A 59 -28.50 40.21 2.97
C VAL A 59 -29.30 38.97 2.55
N LEU A 60 -30.26 39.12 1.63
CA LEU A 60 -31.02 37.99 1.12
C LEU A 60 -30.15 37.00 0.36
N LEU A 61 -29.25 37.50 -0.49
CA LEU A 61 -28.27 36.66 -1.20
C LEU A 61 -27.29 35.97 -0.23
N TRP A 62 -26.89 36.66 0.84
CA TRP A 62 -26.06 36.08 1.88
C TRP A 62 -26.79 34.99 2.67
N VAL A 63 -28.05 35.23 3.03
CA VAL A 63 -28.93 34.24 3.67
C VAL A 63 -29.18 33.02 2.76
N ILE A 64 -29.44 33.27 1.47
CA ILE A 64 -29.55 32.17 0.48
C ILE A 64 -28.23 31.42 0.36
N GLY A 65 -27.09 32.11 0.28
CA GLY A 65 -25.77 31.50 0.27
C GLY A 65 -25.48 30.68 1.55
N LEU A 66 -25.88 31.21 2.70
CA LEU A 66 -25.77 30.49 3.99
C LEU A 66 -26.69 29.26 4.05
N ILE A 67 -27.91 29.38 3.52
CA ILE A 67 -28.82 28.22 3.41
C ILE A 67 -28.28 27.20 2.44
N ILE A 68 -27.75 27.59 1.29
CA ILE A 68 -27.11 26.69 0.32
C ILE A 68 -25.86 26.05 0.94
N TYR A 69 -25.05 26.81 1.69
CA TYR A 69 -23.90 26.28 2.44
C TYR A 69 -24.32 25.30 3.53
N LEU A 70 -25.36 25.65 4.34
CA LEU A 70 -25.87 24.76 5.40
C LEU A 70 -26.60 23.53 4.85
N VAL A 71 -27.23 23.63 3.68
CA VAL A 71 -27.88 22.50 3.00
C VAL A 71 -26.85 21.70 2.22
N GLY A 72 -25.87 22.36 1.59
CA GLY A 72 -24.77 21.70 0.89
C GLY A 72 -23.78 20.97 1.84
N ASN A 73 -23.54 21.53 3.03
CA ASN A 73 -22.76 20.85 4.07
C ASN A 73 -23.55 19.76 4.82
N ARG A 74 -24.87 19.71 4.68
CA ARG A 74 -25.68 18.55 5.14
C ARG A 74 -25.69 17.38 4.16
N GLY A 75 -25.11 17.53 3.00
CA GLY A 75 -25.10 16.51 1.97
C GLY A 75 -23.74 15.92 1.74
N ASN A 76 -23.20 15.12 2.67
CA ASN A 76 -22.28 14.03 2.32
C ASN A 76 -22.14 12.96 3.44
N ASN A 77 -22.96 13.02 4.47
CA ASN A 77 -23.21 11.80 5.24
C ASN A 77 -24.46 11.13 4.65
N GLU A 78 -24.28 10.29 3.65
CA GLU A 78 -25.33 9.39 3.15
C GLU A 78 -25.70 8.27 4.15
N THR A 79 -25.19 8.33 5.34
CA THR A 79 -25.79 7.64 6.48
C THR A 79 -26.93 8.52 6.99
N GLY A 80 -28.12 8.37 6.42
CA GLY A 80 -29.36 8.88 7.03
C GLY A 80 -29.43 8.39 8.48
N PRO A 81 -30.29 9.01 9.34
CA PRO A 81 -30.41 8.60 10.71
C PRO A 81 -30.63 7.07 10.76
N ASN A 82 -29.78 6.38 11.54
CA ASN A 82 -29.88 4.93 11.73
C ASN A 82 -31.35 4.56 11.95
N PRO A 83 -31.93 3.65 11.17
CA PRO A 83 -33.31 3.26 11.38
C PRO A 83 -33.49 2.84 12.84
N ALA A 84 -34.63 3.16 13.45
CA ALA A 84 -34.91 2.85 14.86
C ALA A 84 -34.72 1.34 15.19
N ASN A 85 -34.60 0.48 14.18
CA ASN A 85 -34.42 -0.98 14.28
C ASN A 85 -33.06 -1.46 13.75
N ALA A 86 -32.06 -0.59 13.53
CA ALA A 86 -30.73 -1.02 13.09
C ALA A 86 -30.07 -1.89 14.18
N LYS A 87 -29.51 -3.03 13.76
CA LYS A 87 -28.83 -3.95 14.65
C LYS A 87 -27.33 -3.61 14.75
N PRO A 88 -26.66 -3.93 15.87
CA PRO A 88 -25.21 -3.80 15.94
C PRO A 88 -24.52 -4.71 14.93
N ILE A 89 -23.27 -4.37 14.59
CA ILE A 89 -22.38 -5.23 13.80
C ILE A 89 -21.86 -6.33 14.72
N GLU A 90 -22.25 -7.56 14.47
CA GLU A 90 -21.78 -8.73 15.21
C GLU A 90 -20.45 -9.24 14.59
N LEU A 91 -19.59 -9.85 15.41
CA LEU A 91 -18.33 -10.44 14.92
C LEU A 91 -18.58 -11.42 13.77
N GLN A 92 -19.65 -12.23 13.85
CA GLN A 92 -20.01 -13.18 12.80
C GLN A 92 -20.42 -12.51 11.49
N ASP A 93 -21.03 -11.31 11.51
CA ASP A 93 -21.35 -10.56 10.28
C ASP A 93 -20.06 -10.18 9.54
N TYR A 94 -19.00 -9.77 10.28
CA TYR A 94 -17.68 -9.50 9.71
C TYR A 94 -17.03 -10.78 9.17
N MET A 95 -16.92 -11.82 9.99
CA MET A 95 -16.25 -13.08 9.63
C MET A 95 -16.90 -13.80 8.43
N SER A 96 -18.22 -13.67 8.28
CA SER A 96 -18.93 -14.22 7.12
C SER A 96 -18.78 -13.40 5.83
N GLY A 97 -18.16 -12.22 5.91
CA GLY A 97 -17.96 -11.34 4.76
C GLY A 97 -19.23 -10.59 4.32
N THR A 98 -20.21 -10.40 5.23
CA THR A 98 -21.47 -9.67 4.97
C THR A 98 -21.23 -8.27 4.39
N PHE A 99 -20.13 -7.62 4.76
CA PHE A 99 -19.76 -6.25 4.34
C PHE A 99 -18.71 -6.20 3.25
N ARG A 100 -18.42 -7.34 2.62
CA ARG A 100 -17.43 -7.40 1.55
C ARG A 100 -17.96 -6.68 0.30
N ALA A 101 -17.24 -5.64 -0.13
CA ALA A 101 -17.53 -4.98 -1.39
C ALA A 101 -17.25 -5.94 -2.56
N LYS A 102 -18.16 -5.99 -3.52
CA LYS A 102 -17.92 -6.70 -4.78
C LYS A 102 -16.90 -5.91 -5.60
N ARG A 103 -15.96 -6.60 -6.20
CA ARG A 103 -14.92 -6.03 -7.08
C ARG A 103 -14.69 -6.93 -8.28
N MET A 104 -14.62 -6.33 -9.45
CA MET A 104 -14.11 -6.96 -10.65
C MET A 104 -12.59 -6.96 -10.59
N SER A 105 -11.97 -8.12 -10.83
CA SER A 105 -10.52 -8.24 -11.00
C SER A 105 -10.25 -8.56 -12.46
N ILE A 106 -9.49 -7.71 -13.11
CA ILE A 106 -9.12 -7.86 -14.53
C ILE A 106 -7.61 -7.95 -14.66
N ASN A 107 -7.16 -8.83 -15.58
CA ASN A 107 -5.78 -8.91 -16.01
C ASN A 107 -5.70 -8.36 -17.41
N TRP A 108 -5.05 -7.23 -17.59
CA TRP A 108 -4.84 -6.65 -18.91
C TRP A 108 -3.92 -7.52 -19.75
N LEU A 109 -4.25 -7.66 -21.03
CA LEU A 109 -3.56 -8.53 -21.97
C LEU A 109 -2.98 -7.73 -23.13
N ASP A 110 -1.83 -8.19 -23.64
CA ASP A 110 -1.27 -7.80 -24.94
C ASP A 110 -1.47 -8.97 -25.91
N ASP A 111 -2.24 -8.76 -26.97
CA ASP A 111 -2.44 -9.77 -28.03
C ASP A 111 -1.40 -9.68 -29.14
N GLY A 112 -0.48 -8.72 -29.06
CA GLY A 112 0.57 -8.47 -30.05
C GLY A 112 0.12 -7.72 -31.29
N ILE A 113 -1.12 -7.23 -31.33
CA ILE A 113 -1.63 -6.41 -32.43
C ILE A 113 -1.23 -4.95 -32.19
N ALA A 114 -0.41 -4.40 -33.05
CA ALA A 114 0.08 -3.04 -32.92
C ALA A 114 -1.07 -2.02 -32.82
N GLY A 115 -1.07 -1.24 -31.74
CA GLY A 115 -2.09 -0.22 -31.46
C GLY A 115 -3.40 -0.75 -30.91
N HIS A 116 -3.55 -2.05 -30.68
CA HIS A 116 -4.66 -2.60 -29.92
C HIS A 116 -4.38 -2.46 -28.43
N ASP A 117 -5.35 -1.93 -27.69
CA ASP A 117 -5.27 -1.69 -26.26
C ASP A 117 -6.64 -1.88 -25.64
N GLY A 118 -6.71 -2.26 -24.35
CA GLY A 118 -7.97 -2.50 -23.66
C GLY A 118 -8.45 -3.95 -23.63
N LEU A 119 -7.64 -4.89 -24.12
CA LEU A 119 -7.91 -6.32 -24.00
C LEU A 119 -7.63 -6.77 -22.55
N TYR A 120 -8.53 -7.59 -21.98
CA TYR A 120 -8.36 -8.10 -20.64
C TYR A 120 -8.89 -9.53 -20.48
N ALA A 121 -8.38 -10.24 -19.48
CA ALA A 121 -8.90 -11.52 -19.02
C ALA A 121 -9.47 -11.40 -17.60
N GLU A 122 -10.54 -12.15 -17.36
CA GLU A 122 -11.13 -12.32 -16.03
C GLU A 122 -11.58 -13.76 -15.83
N ASN A 123 -11.61 -14.21 -14.58
CA ASN A 123 -12.29 -15.44 -14.20
C ASN A 123 -13.70 -15.07 -13.72
N ASN A 124 -14.73 -15.61 -14.38
CA ASN A 124 -16.11 -15.38 -13.95
C ASN A 124 -16.45 -16.22 -12.72
N ASP A 125 -17.66 -16.01 -12.16
CA ASP A 125 -18.18 -16.72 -10.98
C ASP A 125 -18.29 -18.27 -11.16
N GLN A 126 -18.19 -18.76 -12.40
CA GLN A 126 -18.18 -20.18 -12.73
C GLN A 126 -16.77 -20.76 -12.89
N GLY A 127 -15.72 -19.96 -12.64
CA GLY A 127 -14.33 -20.34 -12.84
C GLY A 127 -13.90 -20.46 -14.31
N LYS A 128 -14.66 -19.85 -15.24
CA LYS A 128 -14.31 -19.80 -16.67
C LYS A 128 -13.43 -18.60 -16.96
N LEU A 129 -12.40 -18.79 -17.76
CA LEU A 129 -11.54 -17.71 -18.23
C LEU A 129 -12.18 -17.02 -19.44
N ILE A 130 -12.51 -15.76 -19.29
CA ILE A 130 -13.16 -14.94 -20.31
C ILE A 130 -12.19 -13.84 -20.73
N VAL A 131 -12.18 -13.52 -22.03
CA VAL A 131 -11.49 -12.34 -22.57
C VAL A 131 -12.53 -11.33 -23.02
N GLY A 132 -12.39 -10.10 -22.55
CA GLY A 132 -13.17 -8.95 -22.98
C GLY A 132 -12.28 -7.89 -23.63
N ASP A 133 -12.92 -6.95 -24.31
CA ASP A 133 -12.26 -5.85 -25.02
C ASP A 133 -13.00 -4.55 -24.78
N TYR A 134 -12.26 -3.51 -24.35
CA TYR A 134 -12.77 -2.16 -24.13
C TYR A 134 -12.50 -1.20 -25.28
N SER A 135 -11.81 -1.63 -26.34
CA SER A 135 -11.41 -0.75 -27.47
C SER A 135 -12.58 -0.07 -28.18
N GLY A 136 -13.82 -0.50 -27.95
CA GLY A 136 -15.06 -0.02 -28.57
C GLY A 136 -15.95 0.88 -27.69
N ALA A 137 -15.47 1.47 -26.62
CA ALA A 137 -16.22 2.34 -25.67
C ALA A 137 -17.32 1.62 -24.84
N THR A 138 -17.53 0.34 -25.01
CA THR A 138 -18.39 -0.49 -24.16
C THR A 138 -17.74 -1.85 -23.99
N LEU A 139 -17.90 -2.42 -22.80
CA LEU A 139 -17.43 -3.76 -22.47
C LEU A 139 -18.04 -4.77 -23.45
N THR A 140 -17.22 -5.31 -24.33
CA THR A 140 -17.62 -6.42 -25.20
C THR A 140 -16.91 -7.68 -24.80
N GLN A 141 -17.67 -8.69 -24.36
CA GLN A 141 -17.13 -10.01 -24.15
C GLN A 141 -16.83 -10.65 -25.51
N THR A 142 -15.54 -10.91 -25.78
CA THR A 142 -15.11 -11.35 -27.11
C THR A 142 -14.98 -12.86 -27.22
N LYS A 143 -14.49 -13.54 -26.17
CA LYS A 143 -14.22 -14.99 -26.23
C LYS A 143 -14.14 -15.61 -24.85
N THR A 144 -14.73 -16.80 -24.68
CA THR A 144 -14.41 -17.70 -23.58
C THR A 144 -13.19 -18.53 -23.99
N LEU A 145 -12.08 -18.37 -23.30
CA LEU A 145 -10.85 -19.13 -23.58
C LEU A 145 -10.91 -20.51 -22.93
N VAL A 146 -11.24 -20.56 -21.64
CA VAL A 146 -11.40 -21.81 -20.87
C VAL A 146 -12.84 -21.84 -20.36
N ASP A 147 -13.62 -22.82 -20.86
CA ASP A 147 -15.04 -22.96 -20.57
C ASP A 147 -15.34 -24.00 -19.48
N PHE A 148 -14.31 -24.46 -18.78
CA PHE A 148 -14.38 -25.48 -17.73
C PHE A 148 -13.56 -25.07 -16.51
N SER A 149 -13.98 -25.48 -15.32
CA SER A 149 -13.21 -25.37 -14.07
C SER A 149 -12.49 -26.68 -13.69
N LYS A 150 -12.75 -27.77 -14.44
CA LYS A 150 -12.12 -29.08 -14.25
C LYS A 150 -12.06 -29.83 -15.58
N PHE A 151 -11.08 -30.71 -15.71
CA PHE A 151 -10.93 -31.59 -16.89
C PHE A 151 -10.46 -32.97 -16.47
N THR A 152 -10.56 -33.95 -17.37
CA THR A 152 -10.08 -35.33 -17.15
C THR A 152 -8.89 -35.60 -18.03
N TYR A 153 -7.81 -36.14 -17.43
CA TYR A 153 -6.62 -36.62 -18.12
C TYR A 153 -6.22 -37.97 -17.54
N GLU A 154 -5.97 -38.98 -18.37
CA GLU A 154 -5.62 -40.37 -17.97
C GLU A 154 -6.57 -40.96 -16.88
N SER A 155 -7.86 -40.67 -17.00
CA SER A 155 -8.94 -41.11 -16.07
C SER A 155 -8.98 -40.40 -14.74
N GLU A 156 -8.13 -39.44 -14.47
CA GLU A 156 -8.16 -38.60 -13.27
C GLU A 156 -8.77 -37.22 -13.58
N THR A 157 -9.44 -36.63 -12.58
CA THR A 157 -10.04 -35.31 -12.71
C THR A 157 -9.21 -34.25 -11.98
N TYR A 158 -8.86 -33.20 -12.69
CA TYR A 158 -8.06 -32.09 -12.22
C TYR A 158 -8.91 -30.82 -12.15
N HIS A 159 -8.76 -30.06 -11.06
CA HIS A 159 -9.44 -28.77 -10.84
C HIS A 159 -8.50 -27.62 -11.19
N VAL A 160 -8.92 -26.77 -12.11
CA VAL A 160 -8.15 -25.59 -12.51
C VAL A 160 -8.27 -24.52 -11.43
N LEU A 161 -7.13 -24.07 -10.93
CA LEU A 161 -7.03 -23.02 -9.90
C LEU A 161 -6.58 -21.69 -10.48
N HIS A 162 -5.61 -21.73 -11.41
CA HIS A 162 -5.07 -20.56 -12.07
C HIS A 162 -4.94 -20.80 -13.58
N SER A 163 -5.08 -19.71 -14.35
CA SER A 163 -4.97 -19.77 -15.81
C SER A 163 -4.29 -18.50 -16.33
N TRP A 164 -3.30 -18.67 -17.21
CA TRP A 164 -2.55 -17.57 -17.82
C TRP A 164 -2.56 -17.73 -19.35
N PRO A 165 -3.28 -16.85 -20.08
CA PRO A 165 -3.25 -16.86 -21.54
C PRO A 165 -1.86 -16.54 -22.06
N GLY A 166 -1.40 -17.29 -23.03
CA GLY A 166 -0.25 -16.92 -23.84
C GLY A 166 -0.60 -15.83 -24.87
N LYS A 167 0.42 -15.13 -25.37
CA LYS A 167 0.24 -14.12 -26.42
C LYS A 167 -0.49 -14.71 -27.63
N GLY A 168 -1.40 -13.95 -28.22
CA GLY A 168 -2.25 -14.42 -29.31
C GLY A 168 -3.41 -15.35 -28.90
N LEU A 169 -3.57 -15.63 -27.58
CA LEU A 169 -4.73 -16.32 -26.99
C LEU A 169 -5.00 -17.73 -27.51
N LYS A 170 -4.01 -18.37 -28.15
CA LYS A 170 -4.13 -19.74 -28.70
C LYS A 170 -3.85 -20.81 -27.65
N LYS A 171 -3.03 -20.50 -26.68
CA LYS A 171 -2.66 -21.43 -25.62
C LYS A 171 -2.86 -20.77 -24.25
N VAL A 172 -3.25 -21.57 -23.27
CA VAL A 172 -3.42 -21.13 -21.88
C VAL A 172 -2.61 -22.06 -20.98
N LEU A 173 -1.73 -21.49 -20.18
CA LEU A 173 -1.07 -22.20 -19.09
C LEU A 173 -2.04 -22.30 -17.93
N MET A 174 -2.22 -23.50 -17.38
CA MET A 174 -3.14 -23.75 -16.26
C MET A 174 -2.40 -24.46 -15.12
N ALA A 175 -2.81 -24.19 -13.89
CA ALA A 175 -2.30 -24.87 -12.69
C ALA A 175 -3.40 -25.62 -11.95
N THR A 176 -3.05 -26.84 -11.49
CA THR A 176 -3.85 -27.73 -10.63
C THR A 176 -3.02 -28.22 -9.45
N ASP A 177 -3.64 -28.92 -8.48
CA ASP A 177 -2.94 -29.54 -7.35
C ASP A 177 -2.07 -28.57 -6.55
N TYR A 178 -2.61 -27.39 -6.28
CA TYR A 178 -1.93 -26.36 -5.53
C TYR A 178 -1.61 -26.80 -4.10
N THR A 179 -0.36 -26.60 -3.70
CA THR A 179 0.09 -26.75 -2.32
C THR A 179 0.88 -25.50 -1.94
N LYS A 180 0.36 -24.71 -0.98
CA LYS A 180 1.06 -23.53 -0.45
C LYS A 180 2.43 -23.95 0.10
N ASN A 181 3.46 -23.15 -0.20
CA ASN A 181 4.78 -23.25 0.40
C ASN A 181 4.93 -22.14 1.45
N TRP A 182 5.30 -20.92 1.05
CA TRP A 182 5.38 -19.75 1.93
C TRP A 182 4.29 -18.73 1.59
N ARG A 183 4.48 -17.46 1.90
CA ARG A 183 3.47 -16.41 1.68
C ARG A 183 3.06 -16.28 0.21
N HIS A 184 4.01 -16.33 -0.72
CA HIS A 184 3.79 -16.11 -2.16
C HIS A 184 4.04 -17.35 -3.01
N SER A 185 4.86 -18.31 -2.54
CA SER A 185 5.23 -19.49 -3.30
C SER A 185 4.33 -20.68 -3.02
N TYR A 186 4.28 -21.56 -4.01
CA TYR A 186 3.50 -22.77 -3.98
C TYR A 186 4.07 -23.82 -4.94
N PHE A 187 3.67 -25.05 -4.74
CA PHE A 187 3.88 -26.14 -5.68
C PHE A 187 2.58 -26.40 -6.42
N ALA A 188 2.69 -26.72 -7.72
CA ALA A 188 1.52 -27.06 -8.53
C ALA A 188 1.89 -27.97 -9.69
N ARG A 189 0.88 -28.62 -10.27
CA ARG A 189 0.98 -29.31 -11.55
C ARG A 189 0.50 -28.35 -12.64
N TYR A 190 1.28 -28.23 -13.71
CA TYR A 190 0.99 -27.30 -14.77
C TYR A 190 0.59 -28.02 -16.07
N TRP A 191 -0.29 -27.38 -16.81
CA TRP A 191 -0.88 -27.88 -18.05
C TRP A 191 -0.88 -26.78 -19.12
N ILE A 192 -0.87 -27.20 -20.39
CA ILE A 192 -1.06 -26.32 -21.53
C ILE A 192 -2.37 -26.71 -22.20
N PHE A 193 -3.30 -25.77 -22.29
CA PHE A 193 -4.56 -25.91 -23.00
C PHE A 193 -4.51 -25.20 -24.34
N ASP A 194 -4.78 -25.91 -25.41
CA ASP A 194 -4.90 -25.33 -26.75
C ASP A 194 -6.36 -24.91 -27.02
N THR A 195 -6.57 -23.61 -27.22
CA THR A 195 -7.92 -23.04 -27.34
C THR A 195 -8.63 -23.40 -28.65
N ASP A 196 -7.91 -23.80 -29.70
CA ASP A 196 -8.46 -24.19 -30.99
C ASP A 196 -8.81 -25.69 -31.01
N THR A 197 -7.87 -26.54 -30.64
CA THR A 197 -8.05 -28.01 -30.67
C THR A 197 -8.77 -28.55 -29.41
N LYS A 198 -8.87 -27.75 -28.36
CA LYS A 198 -9.42 -28.12 -27.02
C LYS A 198 -8.66 -29.24 -26.32
N VAL A 199 -7.40 -29.44 -26.69
CA VAL A 199 -6.54 -30.45 -26.07
C VAL A 199 -5.85 -29.85 -24.85
N VAL A 200 -5.82 -30.62 -23.76
CA VAL A 200 -5.02 -30.34 -22.56
C VAL A 200 -3.84 -31.31 -22.54
N GLU A 201 -2.63 -30.80 -22.36
CA GLU A 201 -1.42 -31.62 -22.23
C GLU A 201 -0.61 -31.16 -21.00
N PRO A 202 0.13 -32.06 -20.33
CA PRO A 202 0.96 -31.66 -19.19
C PRO A 202 2.12 -30.78 -19.65
N LEU A 203 2.52 -29.83 -18.78
CA LEU A 203 3.69 -28.96 -19.03
C LEU A 203 4.95 -29.79 -19.26
N ILE A 204 5.11 -30.90 -18.56
CA ILE A 204 6.26 -31.79 -18.69
C ILE A 204 5.80 -33.07 -19.41
N PRO A 205 6.18 -33.29 -20.67
CA PRO A 205 5.76 -34.45 -21.45
C PRO A 205 6.09 -35.77 -20.72
N GLY A 206 5.06 -36.59 -20.50
CA GLY A 206 5.21 -37.89 -19.83
C GLY A 206 5.51 -37.82 -18.33
N ASN A 207 5.42 -36.64 -17.71
CA ASN A 207 5.62 -36.46 -16.27
C ASN A 207 4.51 -35.56 -15.69
N LEU A 208 3.80 -36.06 -14.68
CA LEU A 208 2.72 -35.38 -13.98
C LEU A 208 3.19 -34.85 -12.61
N SER A 209 4.45 -34.40 -12.49
CA SER A 209 4.95 -33.84 -11.24
C SER A 209 4.09 -32.64 -10.80
N LYS A 210 3.79 -32.62 -9.51
CA LYS A 210 3.17 -31.48 -8.82
C LYS A 210 4.20 -30.55 -8.14
N ASP A 211 5.51 -30.85 -8.34
CA ASP A 211 6.60 -30.13 -7.66
C ASP A 211 7.15 -28.97 -8.49
N VAL A 212 6.38 -28.48 -9.48
CA VAL A 212 6.74 -27.28 -10.24
C VAL A 212 6.45 -26.05 -9.39
N ARG A 213 7.49 -25.25 -9.14
CA ARG A 213 7.41 -24.07 -8.27
C ARG A 213 7.01 -22.80 -9.03
N LEU A 214 7.30 -22.73 -10.32
CA LEU A 214 7.03 -21.59 -11.18
C LEU A 214 6.91 -22.04 -12.63
N ALA A 215 5.99 -21.42 -13.39
CA ALA A 215 5.97 -21.49 -14.84
C ALA A 215 5.51 -20.15 -15.42
N SER A 216 6.24 -19.63 -16.41
CA SER A 216 6.03 -18.31 -17.01
C SER A 216 6.16 -18.34 -18.53
N TRP A 217 5.21 -17.70 -19.22
CA TRP A 217 5.27 -17.49 -20.67
C TRP A 217 6.40 -16.54 -21.05
N SER A 218 7.06 -16.82 -22.18
CA SER A 218 7.85 -15.80 -22.88
C SER A 218 6.92 -14.73 -23.49
N PRO A 219 7.42 -13.52 -23.78
CA PRO A 219 6.64 -12.47 -24.41
C PRO A 219 6.07 -12.83 -25.80
N SER A 220 6.67 -13.79 -26.49
CA SER A 220 6.13 -14.30 -27.76
C SER A 220 4.94 -15.26 -27.56
N GLY A 221 4.79 -15.87 -26.37
CA GLY A 221 3.83 -16.94 -26.13
C GLY A 221 4.21 -18.29 -26.75
N GLU A 222 5.45 -18.44 -27.22
CA GLU A 222 5.95 -19.67 -27.89
C GLU A 222 6.82 -20.54 -26.99
N THR A 223 7.23 -19.99 -25.83
CA THR A 223 8.15 -20.66 -24.89
C THR A 223 7.67 -20.46 -23.46
N ILE A 224 7.88 -21.46 -22.61
CA ILE A 224 7.63 -21.41 -21.17
C ILE A 224 8.94 -21.69 -20.44
N ALA A 225 9.32 -20.80 -19.53
CA ALA A 225 10.31 -21.08 -18.51
C ALA A 225 9.62 -21.67 -17.28
N TYR A 226 10.16 -22.73 -16.70
CA TYR A 226 9.62 -23.30 -15.48
C TYR A 226 10.70 -23.83 -14.55
N VAL A 227 10.38 -23.90 -13.27
CA VAL A 227 11.30 -24.37 -12.22
C VAL A 227 10.77 -25.66 -11.61
N LEU A 228 11.59 -26.70 -11.71
CA LEU A 228 11.34 -28.01 -11.12
C LEU A 228 12.57 -28.46 -10.33
N TYR A 229 12.37 -28.88 -9.07
CA TYR A 229 13.46 -29.28 -8.16
C TYR A 229 14.59 -28.24 -8.11
N ASN A 230 14.20 -26.94 -8.00
CA ASN A 230 15.07 -25.76 -7.94
C ASN A 230 15.96 -25.55 -9.18
N ASN A 231 15.75 -26.30 -10.27
CA ASN A 231 16.41 -26.13 -11.55
C ASN A 231 15.52 -25.47 -12.59
N LEU A 232 16.11 -24.63 -13.43
CA LEU A 232 15.44 -23.95 -14.54
C LEU A 232 15.35 -24.85 -15.78
N TYR A 233 14.19 -24.86 -16.40
CA TYR A 233 13.87 -25.56 -17.64
C TYR A 233 13.20 -24.62 -18.63
N ILE A 234 13.38 -24.89 -19.91
CA ILE A 234 12.67 -24.23 -21.00
C ILE A 234 11.86 -25.28 -21.77
N ARG A 235 10.61 -24.99 -22.05
CA ARG A 235 9.73 -25.75 -22.92
C ARG A 235 9.23 -24.89 -24.08
N ASP A 236 9.38 -25.35 -25.33
CA ASP A 236 8.69 -24.77 -26.47
C ASP A 236 7.23 -25.28 -26.58
N VAL A 237 6.37 -24.52 -27.23
CA VAL A 237 4.94 -24.89 -27.40
C VAL A 237 4.72 -26.17 -28.23
N ASN A 238 5.73 -26.71 -28.93
CA ASN A 238 5.66 -27.94 -29.72
C ASN A 238 6.09 -29.17 -28.90
N GLY A 239 6.43 -28.96 -27.61
CA GLY A 239 6.72 -30.03 -26.67
C GLY A 239 8.21 -30.32 -26.44
N GLY A 240 9.13 -29.58 -27.06
CA GLY A 240 10.57 -29.67 -26.79
C GLY A 240 10.87 -29.16 -25.38
N VAL A 241 11.58 -29.95 -24.57
CA VAL A 241 12.01 -29.56 -23.22
C VAL A 241 13.52 -29.58 -23.12
N LYS A 242 14.10 -28.54 -22.56
CA LYS A 242 15.52 -28.42 -22.25
C LYS A 242 15.74 -28.01 -20.80
N GLN A 243 16.52 -28.81 -20.07
CA GLN A 243 17.05 -28.46 -18.78
C GLN A 243 18.19 -27.46 -18.96
N ILE A 244 18.15 -26.35 -18.23
CA ILE A 244 19.11 -25.24 -18.33
C ILE A 244 20.14 -25.29 -17.22
N THR A 245 19.71 -25.55 -15.99
CA THR A 245 20.60 -25.71 -14.82
C THR A 245 20.49 -27.12 -14.27
N THR A 246 21.53 -27.62 -13.60
CA THR A 246 21.61 -29.03 -13.17
C THR A 246 22.06 -29.23 -11.72
N ASP A 247 22.45 -28.15 -11.06
CA ASP A 247 23.00 -28.11 -9.71
C ASP A 247 22.07 -27.44 -8.68
N GLY A 248 20.80 -27.22 -9.05
CA GLY A 248 19.77 -26.80 -8.12
C GLY A 248 19.51 -27.89 -7.08
N ASP A 249 19.54 -27.51 -5.81
CA ASP A 249 19.32 -28.38 -4.66
C ASP A 249 18.61 -27.63 -3.52
N LYS A 250 18.69 -28.13 -2.27
CA LYS A 250 18.06 -27.50 -1.11
C LYS A 250 18.66 -26.13 -0.75
N ASP A 251 19.88 -25.83 -1.17
CA ASP A 251 20.61 -24.61 -0.86
C ASP A 251 20.85 -23.72 -2.11
N THR A 252 20.53 -24.21 -3.30
CA THR A 252 20.74 -23.48 -4.55
C THR A 252 19.45 -23.43 -5.38
N PHE A 253 18.98 -22.22 -5.69
CA PHE A 253 17.73 -21.97 -6.40
C PHE A 253 17.98 -21.22 -7.69
N TYR A 254 17.20 -21.50 -8.75
CA TYR A 254 17.27 -20.84 -10.03
C TYR A 254 15.91 -20.33 -10.48
N GLY A 255 15.81 -19.01 -10.74
CA GLY A 255 14.60 -18.39 -11.27
C GLY A 255 13.46 -18.22 -10.26
N ILE A 256 13.67 -18.59 -9.02
CA ILE A 256 12.77 -18.41 -7.88
C ILE A 256 13.54 -17.84 -6.70
N PRO A 257 12.91 -17.04 -5.84
CA PRO A 257 13.54 -16.57 -4.61
C PRO A 257 13.63 -17.67 -3.55
N ASP A 258 14.56 -17.51 -2.61
CA ASP A 258 14.51 -18.16 -1.31
C ASP A 258 13.46 -17.49 -0.41
N TRP A 259 13.34 -17.94 0.86
CA TRP A 259 12.33 -17.44 1.77
C TRP A 259 12.45 -15.92 2.01
N VAL A 260 13.67 -15.40 2.29
CA VAL A 260 13.83 -13.99 2.64
C VAL A 260 13.69 -13.05 1.44
N TYR A 261 14.11 -13.47 0.25
CA TYR A 261 13.87 -12.70 -0.97
C TYR A 261 12.39 -12.74 -1.41
N GLU A 262 11.70 -13.85 -1.18
CA GLU A 262 10.26 -13.96 -1.42
C GLU A 262 9.48 -12.97 -0.56
N GLU A 263 9.82 -12.90 0.74
CA GLU A 263 9.10 -12.10 1.74
C GLU A 263 9.47 -10.61 1.66
N GLU A 264 10.76 -10.28 1.64
CA GLU A 264 11.25 -8.94 1.90
C GLU A 264 11.74 -8.18 0.66
N VAL A 265 11.93 -8.87 -0.47
CA VAL A 265 12.48 -8.26 -1.67
C VAL A 265 11.50 -8.28 -2.84
N PHE A 266 11.03 -9.46 -3.28
CA PHE A 266 10.19 -9.53 -4.48
C PHE A 266 8.69 -9.52 -4.19
N SER A 267 8.27 -9.80 -2.97
CA SER A 267 6.85 -9.99 -2.61
C SER A 267 6.15 -10.92 -3.60
N GLY A 268 6.84 -12.00 -4.00
CA GLY A 268 6.40 -12.89 -5.07
C GLY A 268 7.29 -14.13 -5.21
N ASN A 269 6.83 -15.10 -6.00
CA ASN A 269 7.51 -16.39 -6.20
C ASN A 269 8.36 -16.48 -7.46
N SER A 270 8.57 -15.37 -8.18
CA SER A 270 9.32 -15.32 -9.44
C SER A 270 10.57 -14.47 -9.32
N ALA A 271 11.70 -15.00 -9.76
CA ALA A 271 12.97 -14.30 -9.91
C ALA A 271 13.53 -14.52 -11.32
N LEU A 272 12.67 -14.38 -12.34
CA LEU A 272 13.05 -14.47 -13.76
C LEU A 272 12.36 -13.38 -14.59
N TRP A 273 13.10 -12.87 -15.60
CA TRP A 273 12.69 -11.72 -16.40
C TRP A 273 13.04 -11.96 -17.88
N TRP A 274 12.02 -12.03 -18.72
CA TRP A 274 12.17 -12.19 -20.15
C TRP A 274 12.55 -10.88 -20.83
N SER A 275 13.48 -10.91 -21.77
CA SER A 275 13.65 -9.80 -22.72
C SER A 275 12.40 -9.66 -23.59
N ALA A 276 12.07 -8.44 -24.02
CA ALA A 276 10.90 -8.19 -24.87
C ALA A 276 10.96 -8.97 -26.19
N SER A 277 12.16 -9.22 -26.73
CA SER A 277 12.37 -10.05 -27.92
C SER A 277 12.18 -11.56 -27.67
N GLY A 278 12.27 -12.01 -26.40
CA GLY A 278 12.32 -13.41 -26.05
C GLY A 278 13.66 -14.11 -26.37
N GLU A 279 14.68 -13.37 -26.79
CA GLU A 279 16.02 -13.93 -27.09
C GLU A 279 16.83 -14.20 -25.82
N TYR A 280 16.58 -13.44 -24.75
CA TYR A 280 17.26 -13.62 -23.47
C TYR A 280 16.27 -13.82 -22.34
N LEU A 281 16.69 -14.61 -21.35
CA LEU A 281 16.05 -14.72 -20.06
C LEU A 281 17.07 -14.37 -18.97
N ALA A 282 16.82 -13.31 -18.20
CA ALA A 282 17.54 -13.03 -16.96
C ALA A 282 16.88 -13.79 -15.81
N PHE A 283 17.65 -14.36 -14.92
CA PHE A 283 17.12 -15.08 -13.74
C PHE A 283 18.10 -15.03 -12.59
N LEU A 284 17.57 -15.07 -11.38
CA LEU A 284 18.37 -15.09 -10.18
C LEU A 284 18.87 -16.52 -9.89
N ARG A 285 20.13 -16.63 -9.53
CA ARG A 285 20.69 -17.76 -8.79
C ARG A 285 20.83 -17.33 -7.35
N SER A 286 20.18 -18.04 -6.42
CA SER A 286 20.36 -17.86 -4.97
C SER A 286 21.18 -19.02 -4.40
N ASN A 287 22.13 -18.72 -3.53
CA ASN A 287 22.92 -19.69 -2.80
C ASN A 287 22.79 -19.44 -1.30
N ASP A 288 22.05 -20.31 -0.65
CA ASP A 288 21.70 -20.28 0.78
C ASP A 288 22.60 -21.18 1.63
N SER A 289 23.70 -21.73 1.07
CA SER A 289 24.56 -22.68 1.79
C SER A 289 25.11 -22.15 3.12
N MET A 290 25.28 -20.81 3.23
CA MET A 290 25.76 -20.15 4.45
C MET A 290 24.61 -19.62 5.34
N VAL A 291 23.36 -19.62 4.84
CA VAL A 291 22.19 -19.18 5.62
C VAL A 291 21.88 -20.21 6.69
N PRO A 292 21.75 -19.80 7.97
CA PRO A 292 21.37 -20.72 9.03
C PRO A 292 19.95 -21.30 8.85
N GLU A 293 19.73 -22.47 9.41
CA GLU A 293 18.42 -23.13 9.40
C GLU A 293 17.68 -22.84 10.72
N TYR A 294 16.37 -22.60 10.61
CA TYR A 294 15.44 -22.59 11.71
C TYR A 294 14.45 -23.74 11.55
N THR A 295 14.34 -24.61 12.54
CA THR A 295 13.47 -25.78 12.47
C THR A 295 12.09 -25.47 13.03
N ILE A 296 11.04 -25.66 12.23
CA ILE A 296 9.65 -25.51 12.64
C ILE A 296 9.04 -26.90 12.84
N PRO A 297 8.56 -27.25 14.05
CA PRO A 297 7.82 -28.47 14.28
C PRO A 297 6.34 -28.31 13.88
N TYR A 298 5.86 -29.15 12.99
CA TYR A 298 4.45 -29.29 12.66
C TYR A 298 3.87 -30.56 13.31
N PHE A 299 2.77 -30.44 14.02
CA PHE A 299 2.20 -31.51 14.83
C PHE A 299 1.04 -32.22 14.14
N GLU A 300 0.26 -31.51 13.32
CA GLU A 300 -0.97 -31.99 12.69
C GLU A 300 -1.08 -31.63 11.18
N ARG A 301 -0.18 -30.77 10.66
CA ARG A 301 -0.27 -30.26 9.27
C ARG A 301 -0.11 -31.34 8.22
N ILE A 302 0.69 -32.33 8.49
CA ILE A 302 0.93 -33.49 7.62
C ILE A 302 0.61 -34.76 8.41
N PRO A 303 -0.64 -35.24 8.41
CA PRO A 303 -0.98 -36.50 9.05
C PRO A 303 -0.30 -37.64 8.30
N VAL A 304 0.84 -38.11 8.82
CA VAL A 304 1.42 -39.39 8.39
C VAL A 304 0.70 -40.48 9.16
N GLU A 305 -0.03 -41.34 8.45
CA GLU A 305 -0.66 -42.53 9.08
C GLU A 305 0.40 -43.32 9.88
N ASN A 306 0.21 -43.34 11.21
CA ASN A 306 1.02 -44.02 12.19
C ASN A 306 2.40 -43.41 12.57
N ASP A 307 2.67 -42.13 12.30
CA ASP A 307 3.83 -41.46 12.88
C ASP A 307 3.41 -40.72 14.17
N SER A 308 4.17 -40.92 15.24
CA SER A 308 3.96 -40.32 16.57
C SER A 308 4.87 -39.09 16.81
N TYR A 309 5.72 -38.76 15.84
CA TYR A 309 6.64 -37.63 15.92
C TYR A 309 6.15 -36.46 15.08
N PRO A 310 6.43 -35.20 15.50
CA PRO A 310 6.12 -34.04 14.68
C PRO A 310 6.96 -34.03 13.39
N ASP A 311 6.41 -33.47 12.32
CA ASP A 311 7.18 -33.21 11.11
C ASP A 311 8.07 -32.00 11.33
N MET A 312 9.38 -32.17 11.12
CA MET A 312 10.40 -31.14 11.34
C MET A 312 10.77 -30.51 10.01
N VAL A 313 10.40 -29.26 9.79
CA VAL A 313 10.72 -28.51 8.58
C VAL A 313 11.86 -27.53 8.86
N ASP A 314 13.02 -27.79 8.22
CA ASP A 314 14.15 -26.88 8.29
C ASP A 314 14.01 -25.77 7.26
N LEU A 315 13.94 -24.52 7.74
CA LEU A 315 13.82 -23.32 6.94
C LEU A 315 15.14 -22.56 6.93
N LYS A 316 15.68 -22.26 5.75
CA LYS A 316 16.76 -21.28 5.59
C LYS A 316 16.22 -19.89 5.91
N TYR A 317 16.64 -19.36 7.04
CA TYR A 317 16.13 -18.08 7.55
C TYR A 317 17.28 -17.26 8.15
N PRO A 318 17.75 -16.23 7.44
CA PRO A 318 18.82 -15.38 7.93
C PRO A 318 18.27 -14.45 8.99
N LYS A 319 18.70 -14.58 10.24
CA LYS A 319 18.42 -13.60 11.30
C LYS A 319 19.37 -12.42 11.20
N ALA A 320 18.99 -11.30 11.81
CA ALA A 320 19.83 -10.10 11.85
C ALA A 320 21.27 -10.43 12.29
N GLY A 321 22.26 -9.96 11.53
CA GLY A 321 23.68 -10.22 11.76
C GLY A 321 24.22 -11.53 11.19
N TYR A 322 23.35 -12.40 10.68
CA TYR A 322 23.76 -13.65 10.05
C TYR A 322 23.91 -13.49 8.52
N PRO A 323 24.60 -14.43 7.83
CA PRO A 323 24.75 -14.38 6.38
C PRO A 323 23.41 -14.38 5.65
N ASN A 324 23.28 -13.48 4.68
CA ASN A 324 22.21 -13.46 3.70
C ASN A 324 22.45 -14.48 2.59
N PRO A 325 21.44 -14.86 1.80
CA PRO A 325 21.64 -15.53 0.53
C PRO A 325 22.60 -14.78 -0.38
N VAL A 326 23.53 -15.52 -1.02
CA VAL A 326 24.37 -14.94 -2.07
C VAL A 326 23.64 -15.03 -3.40
N VAL A 327 23.29 -13.88 -3.98
CA VAL A 327 22.52 -13.80 -5.21
C VAL A 327 23.34 -13.33 -6.39
N GLU A 328 23.11 -13.98 -7.55
CA GLU A 328 23.73 -13.64 -8.84
C GLU A 328 22.67 -13.52 -9.94
N LEU A 329 22.71 -12.45 -10.72
CA LEU A 329 21.85 -12.30 -11.89
C LEU A 329 22.48 -12.98 -13.10
N MET A 330 21.96 -14.16 -13.43
CA MET A 330 22.37 -14.98 -14.55
C MET A 330 21.56 -14.65 -15.80
N PHE A 331 22.12 -14.96 -16.95
CA PHE A 331 21.46 -14.80 -18.24
C PHE A 331 21.51 -16.10 -19.05
N LEU A 332 20.40 -16.40 -19.72
CA LEU A 332 20.29 -17.45 -20.73
C LEU A 332 20.12 -16.80 -22.12
N ASP A 333 21.01 -17.10 -23.05
CA ASP A 333 20.82 -16.82 -24.47
C ASP A 333 20.05 -17.98 -25.11
N LEU A 334 18.80 -17.77 -25.50
CA LEU A 334 17.95 -18.81 -26.05
C LEU A 334 18.36 -19.26 -27.47
N ASN A 335 19.15 -18.48 -28.19
CA ASN A 335 19.61 -18.86 -29.54
C ASN A 335 20.56 -20.06 -29.50
N ASN A 336 21.36 -20.19 -28.47
CA ASN A 336 22.37 -21.25 -28.31
C ASN A 336 22.27 -22.00 -26.99
N TYR A 337 21.34 -21.56 -26.10
CA TYR A 337 21.18 -22.05 -24.73
C TYR A 337 22.42 -21.90 -23.85
N ASP A 338 23.19 -20.85 -24.08
CA ASP A 338 24.36 -20.52 -23.26
C ASP A 338 23.93 -19.75 -22.02
N VAL A 339 24.38 -20.24 -20.84
CA VAL A 339 24.15 -19.60 -19.54
C VAL A 339 25.42 -18.89 -19.10
N PHE A 340 25.30 -17.62 -18.73
CA PHE A 340 26.47 -16.82 -18.33
C PHE A 340 26.15 -15.83 -17.20
N LEU A 341 27.18 -15.51 -16.43
CA LEU A 341 27.18 -14.41 -15.48
C LEU A 341 27.90 -13.21 -16.13
N PRO A 342 27.26 -12.03 -16.26
CA PRO A 342 27.93 -10.85 -16.80
C PRO A 342 28.97 -10.32 -15.82
N ARG A 343 30.04 -9.78 -16.34
CA ARG A 343 31.01 -9.05 -15.51
C ARG A 343 30.51 -7.62 -15.28
N VAL A 344 30.32 -7.24 -14.02
CA VAL A 344 29.93 -5.88 -13.63
C VAL A 344 31.17 -5.12 -13.16
N ASP A 345 31.40 -3.93 -13.74
CA ASP A 345 32.40 -2.97 -13.26
C ASP A 345 31.76 -2.12 -12.15
N ASP A 346 32.16 -2.40 -10.93
CA ASP A 346 31.67 -1.72 -9.72
C ASP A 346 32.86 -1.25 -8.88
N PRO A 347 33.21 0.05 -8.93
CA PRO A 347 34.36 0.61 -8.21
C PRO A 347 34.27 0.49 -6.68
N ARG A 348 33.04 0.46 -6.13
CA ARG A 348 32.77 0.26 -4.70
C ARG A 348 32.13 -1.11 -4.49
N ASN A 349 32.77 -2.15 -4.98
CA ASN A 349 32.22 -3.50 -4.98
C ASN A 349 31.67 -3.91 -3.61
N LEU A 350 30.33 -4.05 -3.53
CA LEU A 350 29.68 -4.64 -2.37
C LEU A 350 30.10 -6.10 -2.27
N LYS A 351 30.38 -6.57 -1.06
CA LYS A 351 30.59 -8.00 -0.84
C LYS A 351 29.36 -8.78 -1.25
N ASP A 352 29.53 -10.04 -1.62
CA ASP A 352 28.42 -10.86 -2.08
C ASP A 352 27.34 -11.07 -1.01
N ASP A 353 27.72 -11.14 0.26
CA ASP A 353 26.82 -11.27 1.41
C ASP A 353 26.22 -9.93 1.89
N ASP A 354 26.69 -8.83 1.34
CA ASP A 354 26.20 -7.47 1.63
C ASP A 354 25.27 -6.93 0.53
N ARG A 355 25.35 -7.48 -0.69
CA ARG A 355 24.60 -7.02 -1.85
C ARG A 355 23.22 -7.63 -1.91
N LEU A 356 22.19 -6.77 -2.00
CA LEU A 356 20.83 -7.14 -2.34
C LEU A 356 20.48 -6.68 -3.77
N ILE A 357 19.87 -7.56 -4.56
CA ILE A 357 19.29 -7.22 -5.86
C ILE A 357 17.79 -7.01 -5.64
N THR A 358 17.35 -5.76 -5.70
CA THR A 358 15.98 -5.39 -5.32
C THR A 358 15.03 -5.24 -6.51
N GLU A 359 15.54 -4.94 -7.71
CA GLU A 359 14.72 -4.84 -8.92
C GLU A 359 15.55 -5.19 -10.15
N VAL A 360 14.94 -5.83 -11.14
CA VAL A 360 15.51 -6.16 -12.45
C VAL A 360 14.52 -5.76 -13.55
N LEU A 361 14.93 -4.88 -14.45
CA LEU A 361 14.07 -4.34 -15.51
C LEU A 361 14.79 -4.38 -16.87
N TRP A 362 14.15 -4.94 -17.87
CA TRP A 362 14.63 -4.82 -19.25
C TRP A 362 14.36 -3.42 -19.82
N THR A 363 15.43 -2.76 -20.29
CA THR A 363 15.40 -1.44 -20.94
C THR A 363 15.79 -1.58 -22.42
N GLY A 364 14.87 -2.14 -23.18
CA GLY A 364 15.13 -2.57 -24.56
C GLY A 364 16.02 -3.80 -24.61
N GLU A 365 17.26 -3.65 -25.07
CA GLU A 365 18.25 -4.74 -25.18
C GLU A 365 19.17 -4.86 -23.97
N LYS A 366 19.15 -3.89 -23.05
CA LYS A 366 19.93 -3.87 -21.81
C LYS A 366 19.05 -4.14 -20.62
N VAL A 367 19.67 -4.38 -19.48
CA VAL A 367 18.99 -4.62 -18.20
C VAL A 367 19.43 -3.59 -17.18
N LEU A 368 18.48 -2.92 -16.57
CA LEU A 368 18.65 -2.09 -15.38
C LEU A 368 18.48 -3.00 -14.16
N VAL A 369 19.45 -2.94 -13.25
CA VAL A 369 19.41 -3.64 -11.96
C VAL A 369 19.53 -2.63 -10.85
N ARG A 370 18.59 -2.66 -9.91
CA ARG A 370 18.62 -1.89 -8.68
C ARG A 370 19.23 -2.75 -7.59
N GLN A 371 20.25 -2.24 -6.91
CA GLN A 371 20.96 -2.94 -5.85
C GLN A 371 21.08 -2.05 -4.63
N THR A 372 21.03 -2.65 -3.44
CA THR A 372 21.41 -1.98 -2.18
C THR A 372 22.43 -2.81 -1.42
N ASN A 373 23.09 -2.19 -0.43
CA ASN A 373 23.74 -2.95 0.62
C ASN A 373 22.67 -3.54 1.56
N ARG A 374 23.04 -4.46 2.46
CA ARG A 374 22.11 -5.13 3.38
C ARG A 374 21.41 -4.17 4.34
N GLU A 375 22.04 -3.05 4.69
CA GLU A 375 21.48 -2.01 5.56
C GLU A 375 20.58 -1.01 4.79
N SER A 376 20.44 -1.21 3.46
CA SER A 376 19.57 -0.43 2.56
C SER A 376 19.78 1.09 2.58
N ASP A 377 20.98 1.57 2.89
CA ASP A 377 21.32 3.01 2.88
C ASP A 377 22.24 3.43 1.72
N LEU A 378 22.74 2.46 0.96
CA LEU A 378 23.48 2.66 -0.29
C LEU A 378 22.70 2.02 -1.45
N LEU A 379 22.25 2.83 -2.41
CA LEU A 379 21.58 2.41 -3.64
C LEU A 379 22.52 2.49 -4.83
N LYS A 380 22.51 1.47 -5.68
CA LYS A 380 23.22 1.45 -6.98
C LYS A 380 22.25 1.08 -8.11
N ILE A 381 22.36 1.81 -9.22
CA ILE A 381 21.75 1.42 -10.49
C ILE A 381 22.84 0.89 -11.41
N VAL A 382 22.69 -0.35 -11.82
CA VAL A 382 23.60 -1.07 -12.71
C VAL A 382 22.92 -1.27 -14.06
N ILE A 383 23.62 -0.93 -15.14
CA ILE A 383 23.18 -1.24 -16.51
C ILE A 383 24.04 -2.37 -17.04
N ILE A 384 23.37 -3.44 -17.49
CA ILE A 384 24.01 -4.65 -18.05
C ILE A 384 23.64 -4.78 -19.52
N ASP A 385 24.66 -4.99 -20.37
CA ASP A 385 24.50 -5.38 -21.77
C ASP A 385 24.75 -6.90 -21.89
N PRO A 386 23.71 -7.72 -22.08
CA PRO A 386 23.86 -9.17 -22.16
C PRO A 386 24.59 -9.63 -23.42
N LYS A 387 24.54 -8.88 -24.52
CA LYS A 387 25.28 -9.20 -25.76
C LYS A 387 26.78 -9.04 -25.56
N MET A 388 27.17 -8.00 -24.80
CA MET A 388 28.57 -7.75 -24.45
C MET A 388 29.00 -8.54 -23.22
N ARG A 389 28.06 -9.08 -22.43
CA ARG A 389 28.25 -9.74 -21.13
C ARG A 389 28.95 -8.83 -20.11
N LEU A 390 28.68 -7.55 -20.20
CA LEU A 390 29.30 -6.51 -19.39
C LEU A 390 28.22 -5.63 -18.75
N GLY A 391 28.49 -5.18 -17.54
CA GLY A 391 27.68 -4.19 -16.85
C GLY A 391 28.53 -3.16 -16.13
N SER A 392 27.93 -2.04 -15.77
CA SER A 392 28.57 -0.98 -14.97
C SER A 392 27.58 -0.30 -14.06
N VAL A 393 28.04 0.15 -12.89
CA VAL A 393 27.30 1.06 -12.02
C VAL A 393 27.24 2.43 -12.70
N VAL A 394 26.05 2.93 -12.96
CA VAL A 394 25.80 4.21 -13.61
C VAL A 394 25.35 5.30 -12.65
N ARG A 395 24.69 4.93 -11.56
CA ARG A 395 24.22 5.84 -10.51
C ARG A 395 24.42 5.21 -9.14
N GLU A 396 24.85 6.01 -8.18
CA GLU A 396 25.01 5.62 -6.79
C GLU A 396 24.45 6.73 -5.90
N GLU A 397 23.66 6.36 -4.90
CA GLU A 397 23.06 7.26 -3.92
C GLU A 397 23.28 6.71 -2.51
N ASP A 398 23.65 7.57 -1.57
CA ASP A 398 23.99 7.23 -0.18
C ASP A 398 23.19 8.15 0.73
N VAL A 399 22.30 7.59 1.56
CA VAL A 399 21.46 8.36 2.49
C VAL A 399 21.98 8.34 3.92
N SER A 400 23.00 7.54 4.23
CA SER A 400 23.58 7.43 5.57
C SER A 400 24.11 8.75 6.11
N GLY A 401 24.70 9.58 5.23
CA GLY A 401 25.18 10.92 5.55
C GLY A 401 24.14 12.05 5.37
N GLY A 402 22.94 11.72 4.91
CA GLY A 402 21.84 12.63 4.62
C GLY A 402 20.79 12.68 5.74
N ASP A 403 19.64 12.09 5.50
CA ASP A 403 18.54 11.98 6.48
C ASP A 403 18.71 10.78 7.43
N GLY A 404 19.75 9.97 7.24
CA GLY A 404 20.01 8.78 8.05
C GLY A 404 18.98 7.67 7.87
N GLY A 405 18.10 7.77 6.86
CA GLY A 405 17.06 6.80 6.55
C GLY A 405 17.58 5.66 5.67
N TRP A 406 16.68 5.03 4.95
CA TRP A 406 16.92 3.88 4.09
C TRP A 406 16.30 4.08 2.71
N PHE A 407 16.67 3.23 1.76
CA PHE A 407 15.94 3.07 0.49
C PHE A 407 14.89 1.98 0.65
N GLU A 408 13.65 2.31 0.25
CA GLU A 408 12.57 1.33 0.18
C GLU A 408 12.84 0.32 -0.94
N VAL A 409 12.44 -0.92 -0.74
CA VAL A 409 12.34 -1.88 -1.84
C VAL A 409 11.11 -1.54 -2.66
N THR A 410 11.33 -1.13 -3.90
CA THR A 410 10.29 -0.77 -4.86
C THR A 410 10.50 -1.52 -6.17
N HIS A 411 9.42 -1.69 -6.93
CA HIS A 411 9.41 -2.27 -8.28
C HIS A 411 8.78 -1.28 -9.27
N ASP A 412 9.05 0.01 -9.03
CA ASP A 412 8.36 1.12 -9.69
C ASP A 412 9.12 1.68 -10.90
N THR A 413 10.35 1.19 -11.16
CA THR A 413 11.13 1.67 -12.30
C THR A 413 10.43 1.31 -13.61
N THR A 414 10.19 2.30 -14.46
CA THR A 414 9.46 2.11 -15.72
C THR A 414 10.31 2.49 -16.92
N TYR A 415 10.51 1.56 -17.84
CA TYR A 415 11.25 1.77 -19.08
C TYR A 415 10.50 2.69 -20.06
N ILE A 416 11.22 3.65 -20.65
CA ILE A 416 10.73 4.58 -21.66
C ILE A 416 11.56 4.41 -22.93
N PRO A 417 11.04 3.76 -23.97
CA PRO A 417 11.77 3.53 -25.22
C PRO A 417 12.04 4.81 -25.97
N ALA A 418 13.16 4.83 -26.70
CA ALA A 418 13.48 5.87 -27.65
C ALA A 418 12.37 6.01 -28.71
N ASN A 419 12.03 7.26 -29.05
CA ASN A 419 11.10 7.59 -30.12
C ASN A 419 11.42 8.98 -30.67
N ILE A 420 12.24 9.02 -31.73
CA ILE A 420 12.72 10.27 -32.33
C ILE A 420 11.57 11.18 -32.78
N SER A 421 10.45 10.59 -33.28
CA SER A 421 9.29 11.36 -33.71
C SER A 421 8.57 12.09 -32.57
N GLN A 422 8.81 11.67 -31.33
CA GLN A 422 8.26 12.27 -30.11
C GLN A 422 9.33 12.99 -29.27
N GLY A 423 10.54 13.19 -29.83
CA GLY A 423 11.62 13.92 -29.17
C GLY A 423 12.41 13.10 -28.15
N ARG A 424 12.18 11.79 -28.04
CA ARG A 424 12.99 10.87 -27.23
C ARG A 424 14.07 10.27 -28.09
N THR A 425 15.30 10.74 -27.94
CA THR A 425 16.43 10.36 -28.81
C THR A 425 17.10 9.08 -28.38
N GLU A 426 17.01 8.73 -27.10
CA GLU A 426 17.62 7.56 -26.48
C GLU A 426 16.64 6.88 -25.55
N ASP A 427 16.94 5.65 -25.18
CA ASP A 427 16.19 4.91 -24.17
C ASP A 427 16.36 5.56 -22.80
N GLY A 428 15.31 5.59 -22.02
CA GLY A 428 15.30 6.16 -20.68
C GLY A 428 14.44 5.36 -19.70
N TYR A 429 14.31 5.86 -18.50
CA TYR A 429 13.42 5.27 -17.49
C TYR A 429 12.89 6.34 -16.52
N ILE A 430 11.76 6.06 -15.91
CA ILE A 430 11.23 6.82 -14.78
C ILE A 430 11.57 6.05 -13.51
N ASP A 431 12.02 6.77 -12.49
CA ASP A 431 12.35 6.22 -11.17
C ASP A 431 11.81 7.14 -10.07
N THR A 432 11.59 6.58 -8.91
CA THR A 432 11.29 7.33 -7.69
C THR A 432 12.60 7.86 -7.09
N VAL A 433 12.63 9.15 -6.83
CA VAL A 433 13.78 9.85 -6.24
C VAL A 433 13.37 10.59 -4.98
N ILE A 434 14.32 10.77 -4.06
CA ILE A 434 14.14 11.58 -2.86
C ILE A 434 14.37 13.05 -3.21
N LEU A 435 13.34 13.87 -3.11
CA LEU A 435 13.40 15.30 -3.37
C LEU A 435 12.86 16.09 -2.17
N ASN A 436 13.73 16.86 -1.51
CA ASN A 436 13.37 17.65 -0.31
C ASN A 436 12.68 16.83 0.79
N GLY A 437 13.10 15.59 0.99
CA GLY A 437 12.55 14.69 2.00
C GLY A 437 11.24 14.00 1.64
N PHE A 438 10.84 14.00 0.36
CA PHE A 438 9.64 13.32 -0.13
C PHE A 438 9.96 12.48 -1.37
N ASN A 439 9.20 11.41 -1.60
CA ASN A 439 9.35 10.55 -2.75
C ASN A 439 8.63 11.15 -3.96
N HIS A 440 9.37 11.35 -5.06
CA HIS A 440 8.90 11.98 -6.29
C HIS A 440 9.37 11.23 -7.53
N LEU A 441 8.69 11.44 -8.68
CA LEU A 441 9.06 10.86 -9.95
C LEU A 441 10.08 11.72 -10.68
N ALA A 442 11.08 11.06 -11.28
CA ALA A 442 12.08 11.66 -12.16
C ALA A 442 12.30 10.82 -13.42
N TYR A 443 12.49 11.48 -14.54
CA TYR A 443 12.78 10.87 -15.83
C TYR A 443 14.26 10.98 -16.16
N PHE A 444 14.89 9.83 -16.44
CA PHE A 444 16.30 9.69 -16.81
C PHE A 444 16.40 9.31 -18.29
N GLU A 445 17.18 10.01 -19.07
CA GLU A 445 17.53 9.75 -20.47
C GLU A 445 18.91 10.32 -20.74
N PRO A 446 19.89 9.53 -21.26
CA PRO A 446 19.79 8.08 -21.56
C PRO A 446 19.67 7.21 -20.30
N ILE A 447 19.55 5.87 -20.46
CA ILE A 447 19.47 4.93 -19.31
C ILE A 447 20.71 4.95 -18.43
N GLU A 448 21.87 5.40 -18.94
CA GLU A 448 23.11 5.58 -18.19
C GLU A 448 23.24 6.95 -17.51
N ALA A 449 22.17 7.77 -17.54
CA ALA A 449 22.23 9.11 -16.97
C ALA A 449 22.40 9.08 -15.44
N VAL A 450 23.39 9.80 -14.94
CA VAL A 450 23.64 9.97 -13.49
C VAL A 450 22.59 10.89 -12.84
N LYS A 451 22.05 11.83 -13.60
CA LYS A 451 21.07 12.82 -13.13
C LYS A 451 19.80 12.74 -13.98
N PRO A 452 18.63 13.02 -13.41
CA PRO A 452 17.41 13.06 -14.18
C PRO A 452 17.45 14.16 -15.24
N LYS A 453 16.90 13.86 -16.40
CA LYS A 453 16.61 14.82 -17.47
C LYS A 453 15.49 15.78 -17.06
N VAL A 454 14.47 15.22 -16.37
CA VAL A 454 13.29 15.97 -15.92
C VAL A 454 12.86 15.47 -14.54
N ILE A 455 12.62 16.41 -13.61
CA ILE A 455 11.88 16.13 -12.38
C ILE A 455 10.39 16.25 -12.72
N LEU A 456 9.66 15.14 -12.66
CA LEU A 456 8.25 15.07 -13.07
C LEU A 456 7.31 15.60 -12.00
N THR A 457 7.64 15.37 -10.73
CA THR A 457 6.80 15.77 -9.60
C THR A 457 7.64 16.41 -8.49
N SER A 458 7.02 17.28 -7.69
CA SER A 458 7.68 17.92 -6.54
C SER A 458 6.64 18.48 -5.55
N GLY A 459 7.06 18.70 -4.30
CA GLY A 459 6.22 19.31 -3.26
C GLY A 459 6.35 18.58 -1.92
N SER A 460 5.56 19.00 -0.90
CA SER A 460 5.53 18.35 0.42
C SER A 460 4.44 17.26 0.43
N TRP A 461 4.58 16.26 -0.40
CA TRP A 461 3.68 15.11 -0.59
C TRP A 461 4.44 14.01 -1.32
N GLU A 462 3.94 12.78 -1.33
CA GLU A 462 4.62 11.63 -1.90
C GLU A 462 3.83 10.98 -3.04
N VAL A 463 4.54 10.46 -4.03
CA VAL A 463 4.00 9.50 -4.99
C VAL A 463 3.85 8.13 -4.32
N VAL A 464 2.92 7.33 -4.80
CA VAL A 464 2.60 6.02 -4.22
C VAL A 464 2.53 5.00 -5.35
N ASP A 465 3.31 3.93 -5.26
CA ASP A 465 3.35 2.84 -6.25
C ASP A 465 3.39 3.42 -7.68
N ALA A 466 4.42 4.18 -7.98
CA ALA A 466 4.44 5.05 -9.16
C ALA A 466 5.69 4.87 -10.02
N PRO A 467 5.53 5.00 -11.36
CA PRO A 467 4.29 5.37 -12.05
C PRO A 467 3.29 4.20 -12.16
N SER A 468 2.01 4.54 -12.12
CA SER A 468 0.96 3.53 -12.34
C SER A 468 0.86 3.11 -13.82
N SER A 469 1.18 4.00 -14.74
CA SER A 469 1.27 3.74 -16.18
C SER A 469 1.91 4.90 -16.93
N VAL A 470 2.44 4.61 -18.13
CA VAL A 470 2.92 5.61 -19.09
C VAL A 470 2.26 5.37 -20.44
N ASP A 471 1.43 6.31 -20.88
CA ASP A 471 0.95 6.32 -22.27
C ASP A 471 2.06 6.89 -23.16
N LEU A 472 2.80 6.00 -23.79
CA LEU A 472 3.91 6.36 -24.70
C LEU A 472 3.46 7.09 -25.97
N THR A 473 2.16 7.02 -26.33
CA THR A 473 1.59 7.69 -27.49
C THR A 473 1.46 9.19 -27.24
N THR A 474 1.01 9.57 -26.05
CA THR A 474 0.80 10.96 -25.65
C THR A 474 1.93 11.51 -24.78
N GLY A 475 2.83 10.66 -24.30
CA GLY A 475 3.87 11.00 -23.34
C GLY A 475 3.32 11.32 -21.95
N THR A 476 2.15 10.78 -21.58
CA THR A 476 1.50 11.03 -20.31
C THR A 476 1.86 9.97 -19.27
N VAL A 477 2.36 10.41 -18.13
CA VAL A 477 2.67 9.58 -16.95
C VAL A 477 1.52 9.70 -15.97
N TYR A 478 0.91 8.58 -15.61
CA TYR A 478 -0.16 8.47 -14.60
C TYR A 478 0.40 7.91 -13.30
N PHE A 479 -0.02 8.45 -12.16
CA PHE A 479 0.46 8.01 -10.85
C PHE A 479 -0.52 8.36 -9.73
N LEU A 480 -0.49 7.56 -8.66
CA LEU A 480 -1.16 7.85 -7.41
C LEU A 480 -0.27 8.73 -6.53
N ALA A 481 -0.89 9.60 -5.74
CA ALA A 481 -0.16 10.46 -4.81
C ALA A 481 -1.02 10.94 -3.63
N THR A 482 -0.33 11.33 -2.56
CA THR A 482 -0.90 11.91 -1.33
C THR A 482 -1.04 13.43 -1.39
N LYS A 483 -0.94 14.03 -2.58
CA LYS A 483 -0.89 15.49 -2.77
C LYS A 483 -2.05 16.26 -2.14
N LYS A 484 -3.24 15.68 -2.05
CA LYS A 484 -4.40 16.32 -1.40
C LYS A 484 -4.32 16.19 0.11
N ASP A 485 -4.07 15.00 0.60
CA ASP A 485 -4.04 14.66 2.03
C ASP A 485 -3.23 13.35 2.21
N PRO A 486 -2.38 13.22 3.24
CA PRO A 486 -1.63 11.99 3.50
C PRO A 486 -2.50 10.74 3.66
N THR A 487 -3.74 10.89 4.13
CA THR A 487 -4.69 9.79 4.32
C THR A 487 -5.47 9.39 3.06
N GLU A 488 -5.26 10.10 1.96
CA GLU A 488 -5.95 9.90 0.69
C GLU A 488 -5.00 9.45 -0.43
N ARG A 489 -5.58 8.85 -1.47
CA ARG A 489 -4.87 8.51 -2.71
C ARG A 489 -5.68 9.00 -3.89
N HIS A 490 -5.13 9.92 -4.67
CA HIS A 490 -5.74 10.43 -5.89
C HIS A 490 -4.87 10.13 -7.11
N LEU A 491 -5.52 9.90 -8.23
CA LEU A 491 -4.84 9.71 -9.51
C LEU A 491 -4.51 11.06 -10.14
N TYR A 492 -3.25 11.23 -10.50
CA TYR A 492 -2.71 12.40 -11.19
C TYR A 492 -2.08 12.01 -12.53
N ALA A 493 -1.84 13.00 -13.35
CA ALA A 493 -1.11 12.84 -14.60
C ALA A 493 -0.15 14.01 -14.82
N VAL A 494 0.99 13.75 -15.46
CA VAL A 494 1.98 14.74 -15.89
C VAL A 494 2.58 14.30 -17.23
N GLN A 495 3.04 15.24 -18.05
CA GLN A 495 3.77 14.90 -19.28
C GLN A 495 5.24 14.52 -18.95
N LEU A 496 5.86 13.69 -19.80
CA LEU A 496 7.28 13.31 -19.66
C LEU A 496 8.24 14.49 -19.66
N ASP A 497 7.82 15.67 -20.16
CA ASP A 497 8.58 16.90 -20.10
C ASP A 497 8.34 17.72 -18.81
N GLY A 498 7.57 17.17 -17.85
CA GLY A 498 7.23 17.81 -16.59
C GLY A 498 6.07 18.81 -16.68
N THR A 499 5.50 19.03 -17.86
CA THR A 499 4.37 19.96 -18.05
C THR A 499 3.02 19.31 -17.83
N ASN A 500 1.96 20.11 -17.84
CA ASN A 500 0.56 19.68 -17.81
C ASN A 500 0.20 18.77 -16.62
N PHE A 501 0.75 19.07 -15.44
CA PHE A 501 0.34 18.39 -14.20
C PHE A 501 -1.15 18.65 -13.92
N ARG A 502 -1.92 17.57 -13.70
CA ARG A 502 -3.35 17.64 -13.41
C ARG A 502 -3.83 16.49 -12.54
N SER A 503 -4.92 16.68 -11.82
CA SER A 503 -5.67 15.58 -11.22
C SER A 503 -6.52 14.87 -12.29
N VAL A 504 -6.64 13.56 -12.19
CA VAL A 504 -7.54 12.72 -13.01
C VAL A 504 -8.80 12.41 -12.22
N THR A 505 -8.67 12.09 -10.94
CA THR A 505 -9.79 11.93 -10.02
C THR A 505 -10.21 13.26 -9.40
N ASP A 506 -11.47 13.35 -8.93
CA ASP A 506 -12.04 14.55 -8.33
C ASP A 506 -11.47 14.82 -6.94
N THR A 507 -10.49 15.71 -6.86
CA THR A 507 -9.84 16.11 -5.60
C THR A 507 -10.66 17.07 -4.73
N ALA A 508 -11.84 17.54 -5.20
CA ALA A 508 -12.75 18.30 -4.36
C ALA A 508 -13.47 17.40 -3.33
N LYS A 509 -13.48 16.10 -3.56
CA LYS A 509 -14.04 15.10 -2.66
C LYS A 509 -12.96 14.26 -2.03
N ASP A 510 -13.23 13.73 -0.85
CA ASP A 510 -12.37 12.76 -0.22
C ASP A 510 -12.35 11.48 -1.04
N GLY A 511 -11.15 10.88 -1.16
CA GLY A 511 -11.02 9.68 -1.97
C GLY A 511 -9.74 8.90 -1.74
N TYR A 512 -9.91 7.59 -1.62
CA TYR A 512 -8.81 6.66 -1.65
C TYR A 512 -8.97 5.78 -2.88
N TYR A 513 -8.11 5.96 -3.88
CA TYR A 513 -8.20 5.28 -5.16
C TYR A 513 -7.07 4.26 -5.35
N SER A 514 -7.36 3.19 -6.05
CA SER A 514 -6.39 2.33 -6.71
C SER A 514 -6.72 2.23 -8.19
N VAL A 515 -5.71 1.93 -9.02
CA VAL A 515 -5.87 1.92 -10.46
C VAL A 515 -5.14 0.71 -11.06
N SER A 516 -5.71 0.16 -12.15
CA SER A 516 -5.06 -0.84 -12.98
C SER A 516 -5.21 -0.43 -14.43
N PHE A 517 -4.09 -0.14 -15.10
CA PHE A 517 -4.07 0.36 -16.48
C PHE A 517 -3.93 -0.78 -17.48
N SER A 518 -4.52 -0.59 -18.67
CA SER A 518 -4.23 -1.39 -19.84
C SER A 518 -2.77 -1.24 -20.28
N THR A 519 -2.27 -2.21 -21.04
CA THR A 519 -0.86 -2.29 -21.44
C THR A 519 -0.36 -1.07 -22.22
N GLY A 520 -1.25 -0.39 -22.96
CA GLY A 520 -0.95 0.84 -23.69
C GLY A 520 -1.32 2.13 -22.95
N GLY A 521 -1.87 2.05 -21.72
CA GLY A 521 -2.27 3.20 -20.92
C GLY A 521 -3.53 3.93 -21.42
N GLY A 522 -4.23 3.38 -22.42
CA GLY A 522 -5.45 3.97 -23.00
C GLY A 522 -6.71 3.75 -22.16
N TYR A 523 -6.69 2.78 -21.27
CA TYR A 523 -7.80 2.44 -20.37
C TYR A 523 -7.29 2.18 -18.95
N ALA A 524 -8.14 2.47 -17.96
CA ALA A 524 -7.85 2.18 -16.56
C ALA A 524 -9.08 1.72 -15.80
N LEU A 525 -8.99 0.61 -15.08
CA LEU A 525 -9.96 0.27 -14.05
C LEU A 525 -9.61 1.08 -12.80
N VAL A 526 -10.45 2.06 -12.51
CA VAL A 526 -10.31 2.92 -11.34
C VAL A 526 -11.23 2.40 -10.26
N THR A 527 -10.65 2.05 -9.12
CA THR A 527 -11.38 1.61 -7.92
C THR A 527 -11.35 2.71 -6.87
N TYR A 528 -12.51 3.22 -6.52
CA TYR A 528 -12.69 4.04 -5.33
C TYR A 528 -12.83 3.11 -4.12
N ASN A 529 -11.90 3.19 -3.19
CA ASN A 529 -11.86 2.34 -2.02
C ASN A 529 -12.46 2.96 -0.76
N GLY A 530 -12.77 4.26 -0.78
CA GLY A 530 -13.32 4.94 0.39
C GLY A 530 -13.17 6.47 0.35
N PRO A 531 -13.69 7.15 1.41
CA PRO A 531 -14.30 6.65 2.65
C PRO A 531 -15.73 6.12 2.52
N GLN A 532 -16.43 6.41 1.41
CA GLN A 532 -17.76 5.88 1.15
C GLN A 532 -17.69 4.45 0.61
N VAL A 533 -18.85 3.80 0.46
CA VAL A 533 -18.94 2.44 -0.11
C VAL A 533 -18.18 2.36 -1.43
N PRO A 534 -17.27 1.40 -1.59
CA PRO A 534 -16.42 1.27 -2.77
C PRO A 534 -17.21 1.12 -4.07
N TRP A 535 -16.64 1.64 -5.16
CA TRP A 535 -17.15 1.47 -6.51
C TRP A 535 -16.01 1.32 -7.51
N GLN A 536 -16.32 0.79 -8.69
CA GLN A 536 -15.37 0.67 -9.77
C GLN A 536 -15.91 1.30 -11.05
N LYS A 537 -15.03 2.03 -11.74
CA LYS A 537 -15.31 2.61 -13.06
C LYS A 537 -14.15 2.35 -14.00
N LEU A 538 -14.48 2.21 -15.26
CA LEU A 538 -13.50 2.19 -16.33
C LEU A 538 -13.32 3.61 -16.86
N LEU A 539 -12.07 4.06 -16.92
CA LEU A 539 -11.66 5.32 -17.52
C LEU A 539 -11.06 5.04 -18.90
N SER A 540 -11.57 5.68 -19.95
CA SER A 540 -10.84 5.87 -21.19
C SER A 540 -10.00 7.15 -21.07
N THR A 541 -8.68 7.00 -21.11
CA THR A 541 -7.75 8.14 -20.99
C THR A 541 -7.71 9.01 -22.24
N ARG A 542 -8.20 8.46 -23.38
CA ARG A 542 -8.16 9.09 -24.71
C ARG A 542 -9.22 10.16 -24.87
N ASP A 543 -10.43 9.93 -24.36
CA ASP A 543 -11.59 10.82 -24.48
C ASP A 543 -12.16 11.24 -23.11
N ASN A 544 -11.52 10.80 -22.02
CA ASN A 544 -11.92 11.05 -20.63
C ASN A 544 -13.35 10.57 -20.32
N ASN A 545 -13.78 9.47 -20.93
CA ASN A 545 -15.05 8.83 -20.64
C ASN A 545 -14.93 7.91 -19.42
N TRP A 546 -16.01 7.85 -18.61
CA TRP A 546 -16.09 7.06 -17.39
C TRP A 546 -17.30 6.14 -17.41
N ASP A 547 -17.10 4.85 -17.54
CA ASP A 547 -18.15 3.83 -17.53
C ASP A 547 -18.22 3.15 -16.16
N ILE A 548 -19.45 2.97 -15.65
CA ILE A 548 -19.71 2.32 -14.37
C ILE A 548 -19.53 0.82 -14.52
N ILE A 549 -18.70 0.22 -13.68
CA ILE A 549 -18.49 -1.23 -13.59
C ILE A 549 -19.23 -1.82 -12.39
N GLU A 550 -19.05 -1.26 -11.19
CA GLU A 550 -19.69 -1.73 -9.96
C GLU A 550 -19.93 -0.55 -9.01
N GLU A 551 -21.14 -0.43 -8.47
CA GLU A 551 -21.50 0.62 -7.50
C GLU A 551 -21.79 0.08 -6.10
N ASN A 552 -21.72 -1.23 -5.90
CA ASN A 552 -22.00 -1.91 -4.64
C ASN A 552 -23.35 -1.52 -3.99
N MET A 553 -24.39 -1.39 -4.82
CA MET A 553 -25.73 -1.00 -4.34
C MET A 553 -26.28 -1.98 -3.29
N ALA A 554 -26.00 -3.29 -3.45
CA ALA A 554 -26.42 -4.30 -2.47
C ALA A 554 -25.77 -4.06 -1.10
N LEU A 555 -24.47 -3.71 -1.07
CA LEU A 555 -23.78 -3.38 0.17
C LEU A 555 -24.35 -2.10 0.81
N LYS A 556 -24.64 -1.07 0.00
CA LYS A 556 -25.30 0.17 0.49
C LYS A 556 -26.65 -0.14 1.18
N GLU A 557 -27.44 -1.02 0.60
CA GLU A 557 -28.71 -1.44 1.21
C GLU A 557 -28.49 -2.28 2.47
N THR A 558 -27.52 -3.19 2.47
CA THR A 558 -27.15 -3.99 3.64
C THR A 558 -26.79 -3.12 4.83
N LEU A 559 -25.94 -2.11 4.61
CA LEU A 559 -25.45 -1.21 5.67
C LEU A 559 -26.58 -0.44 6.38
N LYS A 560 -27.69 -0.15 5.69
CA LYS A 560 -28.83 0.54 6.32
C LYS A 560 -29.47 -0.24 7.46
N ALA A 561 -29.27 -1.57 7.51
CA ALA A 561 -29.80 -2.41 8.57
C ALA A 561 -28.91 -2.49 9.81
N TYR A 562 -27.74 -1.84 9.79
CA TYR A 562 -26.74 -1.92 10.85
C TYR A 562 -26.43 -0.57 11.48
N LYS A 563 -26.02 -0.59 12.73
CA LYS A 563 -25.43 0.55 13.46
C LYS A 563 -23.98 0.70 13.03
N VAL A 564 -23.77 1.34 11.87
CA VAL A 564 -22.43 1.61 11.33
C VAL A 564 -21.79 2.73 12.15
N PRO A 565 -20.58 2.51 12.71
CA PRO A 565 -19.87 3.53 13.46
C PRO A 565 -19.53 4.76 12.59
N GLU A 566 -19.44 5.92 13.23
CA GLU A 566 -18.97 7.15 12.60
C GLU A 566 -17.44 7.20 12.64
N MET A 567 -16.80 7.51 11.51
CA MET A 567 -15.36 7.72 11.39
C MET A 567 -15.03 9.20 11.37
N ILE A 568 -14.19 9.67 12.27
CA ILE A 568 -13.72 11.06 12.36
C ILE A 568 -12.22 11.05 12.13
N PHE A 569 -11.76 11.72 11.07
CA PHE A 569 -10.35 11.88 10.74
C PHE A 569 -9.88 13.25 11.21
N GLU A 570 -8.80 13.29 11.97
CA GLU A 570 -8.23 14.53 12.50
C GLU A 570 -6.70 14.45 12.49
N GLN A 571 -6.06 15.62 12.45
CA GLN A 571 -4.65 15.76 12.78
C GLN A 571 -4.52 16.22 14.22
N VAL A 572 -3.76 15.49 15.02
CA VAL A 572 -3.56 15.75 16.45
C VAL A 572 -2.11 16.12 16.70
N MET A 573 -1.89 17.24 17.38
CA MET A 573 -0.56 17.62 17.86
C MET A 573 -0.25 16.78 19.10
N LEU A 574 0.70 15.88 19.00
CA LEU A 574 1.15 15.02 20.09
C LEU A 574 2.08 15.77 21.04
N GLU A 575 3.04 16.50 20.46
CA GLU A 575 3.95 17.42 21.14
C GLU A 575 4.37 18.55 20.18
N GLU A 576 5.13 19.54 20.64
CA GLU A 576 5.53 20.67 19.81
C GLU A 576 6.29 20.20 18.56
N GLY A 577 5.75 20.50 17.40
CA GLY A 577 6.30 20.14 16.08
C GLY A 577 5.94 18.73 15.58
N VAL A 578 5.25 17.91 16.38
CA VAL A 578 4.85 16.55 15.99
C VAL A 578 3.34 16.47 15.84
N VAL A 579 2.88 16.33 14.60
CA VAL A 579 1.47 16.18 14.25
C VAL A 579 1.24 14.79 13.66
N ALA A 580 0.33 14.02 14.22
CA ALA A 580 -0.05 12.70 13.77
C ALA A 580 -1.42 12.70 13.08
N ASN A 581 -1.58 11.91 12.03
CA ASN A 581 -2.88 11.60 11.48
C ASN A 581 -3.58 10.60 12.39
N THR A 582 -4.86 10.82 12.66
CA THR A 582 -5.66 9.98 13.55
C THR A 582 -7.03 9.73 12.97
N PHE A 583 -7.63 8.61 13.34
CA PHE A 583 -9.07 8.48 13.28
C PHE A 583 -9.65 8.08 14.64
N GLU A 584 -10.86 8.54 14.90
CA GLU A 584 -11.70 8.11 16.02
C GLU A 584 -12.98 7.51 15.43
N MET A 585 -13.20 6.22 15.70
CA MET A 585 -14.41 5.51 15.32
C MET A 585 -15.36 5.52 16.52
N ARG A 586 -16.52 6.17 16.36
CA ARG A 586 -17.54 6.31 17.40
C ARG A 586 -18.70 5.35 17.19
N PRO A 587 -19.31 4.84 18.26
CA PRO A 587 -20.59 4.14 18.16
C PRO A 587 -21.63 4.98 17.41
N ALA A 588 -22.51 4.34 16.65
CA ALA A 588 -23.56 5.03 15.88
C ALA A 588 -24.51 5.89 16.76
N ASP A 589 -24.72 5.47 18.00
CA ASP A 589 -25.55 6.15 19.01
C ASP A 589 -24.67 6.93 20.02
N PHE A 590 -23.53 7.48 19.58
CA PHE A 590 -22.59 8.20 20.43
C PHE A 590 -23.26 9.40 21.12
N ASP A 591 -23.12 9.46 22.46
CA ASP A 591 -23.60 10.55 23.31
C ASP A 591 -22.39 11.16 24.08
N PRO A 592 -22.01 12.41 23.87
CA PRO A 592 -20.85 13.02 24.51
C PRO A 592 -20.98 13.16 26.04
N GLU A 593 -22.16 12.97 26.61
CA GLU A 593 -22.40 13.00 28.07
C GLU A 593 -22.11 11.63 28.74
N LEU A 594 -21.98 10.55 27.94
CA LEU A 594 -21.65 9.22 28.44
C LEU A 594 -20.13 9.01 28.42
N LYS A 595 -19.68 8.00 29.15
CA LYS A 595 -18.27 7.56 29.15
C LYS A 595 -18.12 6.24 28.44
N TYR A 596 -17.14 6.18 27.54
CA TYR A 596 -16.86 5.02 26.71
C TYR A 596 -15.50 4.43 27.02
N PRO A 597 -15.33 3.10 27.01
CA PRO A 597 -14.04 2.46 26.95
C PRO A 597 -13.41 2.75 25.58
N VAL A 598 -12.08 2.70 25.49
CA VAL A 598 -11.33 3.03 24.28
C VAL A 598 -10.41 1.87 23.92
N LEU A 599 -10.44 1.48 22.64
CA LEU A 599 -9.48 0.56 22.06
C LEU A 599 -8.57 1.31 21.08
N PHE A 600 -7.26 1.32 21.32
CA PHE A 600 -6.27 1.74 20.36
C PHE A 600 -5.92 0.55 19.46
N HIS A 601 -6.01 0.73 18.17
CA HIS A 601 -5.59 -0.25 17.15
C HIS A 601 -4.42 0.31 16.34
N LEU A 602 -3.35 -0.46 16.22
CA LEU A 602 -2.14 -0.02 15.52
C LEU A 602 -1.44 -1.17 14.79
N TYR A 603 -0.69 -0.79 13.75
CA TYR A 603 0.39 -1.59 13.17
C TYR A 603 1.73 -0.89 13.39
N GLN A 604 1.93 0.27 12.79
CA GLN A 604 3.02 1.24 12.99
C GLN A 604 4.42 0.75 12.58
N GLY A 605 4.52 -0.27 11.75
CA GLY A 605 5.81 -0.62 11.10
C GLY A 605 6.36 0.55 10.30
N PRO A 606 7.70 0.70 10.14
CA PRO A 606 8.30 1.79 9.41
C PRO A 606 7.73 1.95 8.00
N GLY A 607 7.30 3.17 7.66
CA GLY A 607 6.67 3.47 6.37
C GLY A 607 5.22 3.00 6.21
N SER A 608 4.65 2.28 7.19
CA SER A 608 3.25 1.82 7.13
C SER A 608 2.24 2.94 7.36
N GLN A 609 0.96 2.67 7.09
CA GLN A 609 -0.14 3.58 7.37
C GLN A 609 -1.37 2.80 7.83
N THR A 610 -1.91 3.14 8.99
CA THR A 610 -3.18 2.60 9.52
C THR A 610 -4.31 3.61 9.36
N VAL A 611 -3.99 4.90 9.45
CA VAL A 611 -4.95 6.00 9.31
C VAL A 611 -5.06 6.40 7.86
N ASP A 612 -6.00 5.80 7.15
CA ASP A 612 -6.33 6.14 5.77
C ASP A 612 -7.85 6.16 5.54
N LYS A 613 -8.26 6.80 4.45
CA LYS A 613 -9.69 6.96 4.11
C LYS A 613 -10.24 5.80 3.29
N ARG A 614 -9.79 4.56 3.53
CA ARG A 614 -10.44 3.37 2.96
C ARG A 614 -11.74 3.04 3.70
N PHE A 615 -12.74 2.60 2.97
CA PHE A 615 -13.94 2.01 3.55
C PHE A 615 -13.60 0.65 4.16
N THR A 616 -13.76 0.53 5.45
CA THR A 616 -13.49 -0.71 6.19
C THR A 616 -14.58 -0.99 7.21
N ILE A 617 -15.15 -2.20 7.16
CA ILE A 617 -16.00 -2.76 8.22
C ILE A 617 -15.30 -4.02 8.71
N GLY A 618 -14.62 -3.92 9.85
CA GLY A 618 -13.76 -4.95 10.43
C GLY A 618 -14.09 -5.26 11.88
N PHE A 619 -13.14 -5.88 12.56
CA PHE A 619 -13.21 -6.15 13.99
C PHE A 619 -13.41 -4.85 14.80
N GLU A 620 -12.74 -3.77 14.43
CA GLU A 620 -12.86 -2.45 15.05
C GLU A 620 -14.29 -1.91 14.96
N SER A 621 -14.95 -2.13 13.82
CA SER A 621 -16.34 -1.74 13.61
C SER A 621 -17.30 -2.55 14.50
N HIS A 622 -17.00 -3.84 14.71
CA HIS A 622 -17.71 -4.68 15.66
C HIS A 622 -17.52 -4.15 17.10
N VAL A 623 -16.29 -3.85 17.51
CA VAL A 623 -16.00 -3.29 18.86
C VAL A 623 -16.77 -1.98 19.06
N ALA A 624 -16.74 -1.07 18.12
CA ALA A 624 -17.45 0.21 18.24
C ALA A 624 -18.98 0.01 18.25
N SER A 625 -19.51 -0.82 17.36
CA SER A 625 -20.95 -0.99 17.18
C SER A 625 -21.61 -1.85 18.27
N LYS A 626 -20.96 -2.95 18.68
CA LYS A 626 -21.52 -3.97 19.60
C LYS A 626 -21.11 -3.73 21.04
N MET A 627 -19.83 -3.46 21.30
CA MET A 627 -19.33 -3.23 22.65
C MET A 627 -19.57 -1.79 23.13
N ASN A 628 -20.07 -0.91 22.23
CA ASN A 628 -20.30 0.51 22.51
C ASN A 628 -19.02 1.18 23.03
N ALA A 629 -17.92 0.96 22.34
CA ALA A 629 -16.59 1.49 22.65
C ALA A 629 -16.14 2.46 21.56
N ILE A 630 -15.18 3.31 21.87
CA ILE A 630 -14.47 4.14 20.88
C ILE A 630 -13.25 3.35 20.40
N VAL A 631 -13.00 3.35 19.09
CA VAL A 631 -11.75 2.82 18.54
C VAL A 631 -10.93 3.97 17.97
N VAL A 632 -9.63 3.97 18.28
CA VAL A 632 -8.69 5.01 17.89
C VAL A 632 -7.52 4.38 17.16
N SER A 633 -7.09 4.99 16.06
CA SER A 633 -5.79 4.71 15.46
C SER A 633 -5.01 6.01 15.30
N VAL A 634 -3.70 5.91 15.49
CA VAL A 634 -2.77 7.05 15.45
C VAL A 634 -1.55 6.63 14.64
N ASP A 635 -1.28 7.31 13.55
CA ASP A 635 -0.05 7.16 12.79
C ASP A 635 0.98 8.19 13.29
N GLY A 636 1.75 7.79 14.30
CA GLY A 636 2.84 8.56 14.89
C GLY A 636 4.13 8.46 14.06
N ARG A 637 5.23 8.97 14.61
CA ARG A 637 6.56 8.91 14.01
C ARG A 637 6.92 7.48 13.61
N GLY A 638 7.63 7.35 12.49
CA GLY A 638 7.96 6.07 11.84
C GLY A 638 6.99 5.69 10.72
N THR A 639 5.75 6.18 10.73
CA THR A 639 4.77 5.87 9.68
C THR A 639 5.03 6.65 8.38
N GLY A 640 4.39 6.22 7.30
CA GLY A 640 4.62 6.73 5.94
C GLY A 640 3.83 8.01 5.60
N PHE A 641 4.15 8.58 4.45
CA PHE A 641 3.45 9.65 3.75
C PHE A 641 3.42 11.02 4.44
N MET A 642 4.19 11.20 5.49
CA MET A 642 4.44 12.47 6.18
C MET A 642 5.84 13.03 5.91
N GLY A 643 6.55 12.45 4.94
CA GLY A 643 7.93 12.76 4.58
C GLY A 643 8.95 11.92 5.35
N ARG A 644 10.19 11.93 4.86
CA ARG A 644 11.27 11.08 5.35
C ARG A 644 11.72 11.43 6.76
N GLU A 645 11.73 12.72 7.14
CA GLU A 645 12.09 13.15 8.50
C GLU A 645 11.17 12.52 9.54
N PHE A 646 9.87 12.47 9.26
CA PHE A 646 8.88 11.83 10.14
C PHE A 646 9.02 10.31 10.16
N ARG A 647 9.35 9.70 9.01
CA ARG A 647 9.48 8.25 8.84
C ARG A 647 10.79 7.72 9.38
N ALA A 648 11.92 8.34 9.05
CA ALA A 648 13.25 7.79 9.30
C ALA A 648 13.73 7.97 10.75
N VAL A 649 13.08 8.81 11.55
CA VAL A 649 13.48 9.08 12.96
C VAL A 649 13.51 7.82 13.84
N VAL A 650 12.82 6.74 13.44
CA VAL A 650 12.76 5.47 14.18
C VAL A 650 13.95 4.55 13.87
N ARG A 651 14.76 4.87 12.85
CA ARG A 651 15.92 4.06 12.52
C ARG A 651 16.84 3.91 13.72
N ASP A 652 17.40 2.72 13.89
CA ASP A 652 18.30 2.32 14.97
C ASP A 652 17.69 2.22 16.36
N ASN A 653 16.41 2.54 16.54
CA ASN A 653 15.74 2.48 17.84
C ASN A 653 14.24 2.23 17.69
N LEU A 654 13.89 1.16 16.97
CA LEU A 654 12.50 0.78 16.76
C LEU A 654 11.74 0.64 18.09
N GLY A 655 10.50 1.08 18.08
CA GLY A 655 9.59 1.00 19.21
C GLY A 655 9.70 2.15 20.22
N TYR A 656 10.72 2.99 20.16
CA TYR A 656 10.86 4.10 21.09
C TYR A 656 9.90 5.26 20.78
N TRP A 657 10.05 5.86 19.59
CA TRP A 657 9.20 7.00 19.20
C TRP A 657 7.76 6.57 18.95
N GLU A 658 7.59 5.41 18.38
CA GLU A 658 6.27 4.86 18.09
C GLU A 658 5.47 4.67 19.37
N SER A 659 6.05 4.05 20.43
CA SER A 659 5.39 3.88 21.72
C SER A 659 5.17 5.21 22.44
N HIS A 660 6.16 6.12 22.36
CA HIS A 660 6.04 7.46 22.92
C HIS A 660 4.81 8.19 22.36
N ASP A 661 4.65 8.17 21.05
CA ASP A 661 3.56 8.83 20.35
C ASP A 661 2.19 8.21 20.69
N GLN A 662 2.12 6.88 20.81
CA GLN A 662 0.90 6.19 21.24
C GLN A 662 0.52 6.57 22.68
N ILE A 663 1.49 6.67 23.59
CA ILE A 663 1.25 7.07 24.98
C ILE A 663 0.75 8.52 25.07
N LEU A 664 1.37 9.43 24.30
CA LEU A 664 0.91 10.83 24.23
C LEU A 664 -0.52 10.92 23.69
N ALA A 665 -0.81 10.21 22.63
CA ALA A 665 -2.15 10.15 22.06
C ALA A 665 -3.15 9.59 23.08
N ALA A 666 -2.83 8.49 23.75
CA ALA A 666 -3.71 7.90 24.76
C ALA A 666 -3.98 8.86 25.93
N LYS A 667 -3.00 9.64 26.37
CA LYS A 667 -3.18 10.70 27.37
C LYS A 667 -4.12 11.81 26.89
N ILE A 668 -4.06 12.17 25.58
CA ILE A 668 -4.99 13.14 24.99
C ILE A 668 -6.42 12.57 25.04
N TRP A 669 -6.62 11.32 24.61
CA TRP A 669 -7.94 10.68 24.68
C TRP A 669 -8.44 10.50 26.11
N ALA A 670 -7.59 10.09 27.04
CA ALA A 670 -7.95 9.92 28.45
C ALA A 670 -8.53 11.22 29.08
N ASN A 671 -8.15 12.38 28.57
CA ASN A 671 -8.65 13.68 29.05
C ASN A 671 -9.95 14.13 28.37
N LYS A 672 -10.44 13.43 27.33
CA LYS A 672 -11.73 13.76 26.71
C LYS A 672 -12.88 13.43 27.67
N PRO A 673 -13.91 14.28 27.81
CA PRO A 673 -14.97 14.11 28.83
C PRO A 673 -15.76 12.79 28.65
N TYR A 674 -15.86 12.29 27.43
CA TYR A 674 -16.57 11.08 27.09
C TYR A 674 -15.72 9.81 27.15
N VAL A 675 -14.48 9.86 27.62
CA VAL A 675 -13.60 8.69 27.75
C VAL A 675 -13.58 8.17 29.20
N ASP A 676 -13.71 6.86 29.35
CA ASP A 676 -13.43 6.15 30.61
C ASP A 676 -11.94 5.79 30.65
N ALA A 677 -11.13 6.68 31.26
CA ALA A 677 -9.69 6.52 31.33
C ALA A 677 -9.24 5.26 32.12
N SER A 678 -10.14 4.60 32.86
CA SER A 678 -9.85 3.32 33.52
C SER A 678 -9.97 2.11 32.56
N LYS A 679 -10.42 2.33 31.32
CA LYS A 679 -10.70 1.29 30.33
C LYS A 679 -10.11 1.61 28.96
N ILE A 680 -8.82 1.93 28.93
CA ILE A 680 -8.07 2.14 27.70
C ILE A 680 -7.26 0.87 27.42
N ALA A 681 -7.52 0.28 26.25
CA ALA A 681 -6.84 -0.91 25.73
C ALA A 681 -6.06 -0.59 24.47
N ILE A 682 -5.05 -1.41 24.15
CA ILE A 682 -4.25 -1.33 22.91
C ILE A 682 -4.15 -2.72 22.28
N TRP A 683 -4.21 -2.82 20.95
CA TRP A 683 -4.03 -4.09 20.27
C TRP A 683 -3.39 -3.96 18.90
N GLY A 684 -2.68 -5.00 18.52
CA GLY A 684 -2.13 -5.12 17.17
C GLY A 684 -1.59 -6.51 16.87
N TRP A 685 -1.29 -6.74 15.58
CA TRP A 685 -0.78 -7.99 15.04
C TRP A 685 0.61 -7.77 14.45
N SER A 686 1.54 -8.75 14.57
CA SER A 686 2.88 -8.70 13.98
C SER A 686 3.68 -7.52 14.57
N TYR A 687 4.12 -6.57 13.76
CA TYR A 687 4.70 -5.31 14.25
C TYR A 687 3.76 -4.60 15.23
N GLY A 688 2.45 -4.59 14.96
CA GLY A 688 1.45 -4.04 15.89
C GLY A 688 1.37 -4.80 17.21
N GLY A 689 1.62 -6.11 17.20
CA GLY A 689 1.77 -6.92 18.42
C GLY A 689 3.01 -6.53 19.21
N TYR A 690 4.14 -6.32 18.54
CA TYR A 690 5.35 -5.75 19.12
C TYR A 690 5.08 -4.38 19.76
N MET A 691 4.44 -3.49 19.00
CA MET A 691 4.12 -2.15 19.45
C MET A 691 3.15 -2.15 20.64
N THR A 692 2.20 -3.09 20.67
CA THR A 692 1.34 -3.29 21.84
C THR A 692 2.17 -3.56 23.10
N LEU A 693 3.07 -4.56 23.04
CA LEU A 693 3.91 -4.93 24.20
C LEU A 693 4.92 -3.84 24.55
N LYS A 694 5.54 -3.20 23.55
CA LYS A 694 6.53 -2.13 23.76
C LYS A 694 5.89 -0.89 24.37
N THR A 695 4.68 -0.54 23.94
CA THR A 695 3.92 0.56 24.51
C THR A 695 3.52 0.26 25.97
N LEU A 696 3.05 -0.96 26.28
CA LEU A 696 2.75 -1.36 27.65
C LEU A 696 4.00 -1.35 28.55
N GLU A 697 5.15 -1.78 28.02
CA GLU A 697 6.44 -1.72 28.69
C GLU A 697 6.84 -0.29 29.06
N GLN A 698 6.68 0.66 28.14
CA GLN A 698 7.03 2.06 28.35
C GLN A 698 6.01 2.80 29.23
N ASP A 699 4.72 2.51 29.08
CA ASP A 699 3.62 3.14 29.84
C ASP A 699 3.52 2.62 31.26
N GLY A 700 3.93 1.38 31.54
CA GLY A 700 3.84 0.75 32.86
C GLY A 700 2.43 0.75 33.43
N GLY A 701 1.39 0.65 32.59
CA GLY A 701 -0.01 0.63 33.05
C GLY A 701 -0.56 1.99 33.48
N GLU A 702 0.21 3.09 33.31
CA GLU A 702 -0.24 4.45 33.69
C GLU A 702 -1.47 4.87 32.84
N THR A 703 -1.44 4.67 31.55
CA THR A 703 -2.51 5.07 30.62
C THR A 703 -3.24 3.86 30.06
N PHE A 704 -2.51 2.93 29.43
CA PHE A 704 -3.05 1.70 28.90
C PHE A 704 -3.24 0.66 30.02
N LYS A 705 -4.48 0.26 30.24
CA LYS A 705 -4.81 -0.72 31.28
C LYS A 705 -4.77 -2.16 30.78
N TYR A 706 -5.00 -2.33 29.47
CA TYR A 706 -5.14 -3.62 28.82
C TYR A 706 -4.40 -3.65 27.48
N GLY A 707 -3.90 -4.82 27.07
CA GLY A 707 -3.31 -5.01 25.75
C GLY A 707 -3.56 -6.39 25.17
N MET A 708 -3.58 -6.48 23.84
CA MET A 708 -3.72 -7.73 23.12
C MET A 708 -2.69 -7.77 21.97
N ALA A 709 -1.70 -8.64 22.09
CA ALA A 709 -0.62 -8.80 21.13
C ALA A 709 -0.75 -10.11 20.37
N VAL A 710 -0.85 -10.05 19.06
CA VAL A 710 -0.95 -11.23 18.18
C VAL A 710 0.33 -11.37 17.38
N ALA A 711 0.95 -12.55 17.42
CA ALA A 711 2.20 -12.91 16.73
C ALA A 711 3.27 -11.81 16.83
N PRO A 712 3.63 -11.37 18.07
CA PRO A 712 4.50 -10.22 18.26
C PRO A 712 5.97 -10.54 18.02
N VAL A 713 6.70 -9.62 17.38
CA VAL A 713 8.15 -9.51 17.56
C VAL A 713 8.42 -9.12 19.01
N THR A 714 9.46 -9.65 19.65
CA THR A 714 9.86 -9.29 21.01
C THR A 714 11.34 -8.95 21.14
N ASP A 715 12.13 -9.36 20.15
CA ASP A 715 13.57 -9.10 20.05
C ASP A 715 14.01 -9.15 18.59
N TRP A 716 14.53 -8.07 18.07
CA TRP A 716 14.91 -7.93 16.65
C TRP A 716 16.09 -8.82 16.24
N HIS A 717 16.86 -9.39 17.18
CA HIS A 717 17.85 -10.41 16.86
C HIS A 717 17.25 -11.73 16.32
N TYR A 718 15.95 -11.95 16.54
CA TYR A 718 15.29 -13.20 16.11
C TYR A 718 14.54 -13.05 14.81
N TYR A 719 14.39 -11.81 14.29
CA TYR A 719 13.71 -11.54 13.04
C TYR A 719 14.67 -11.56 11.85
N ASP A 720 14.13 -11.61 10.62
CA ASP A 720 14.96 -11.71 9.42
C ASP A 720 15.87 -10.48 9.23
N SER A 721 16.98 -10.75 8.53
CA SER A 721 18.06 -9.79 8.34
C SER A 721 17.67 -8.63 7.42
N ILE A 722 16.99 -8.91 6.29
CA ILE A 722 16.74 -7.89 5.25
C ILE A 722 15.77 -6.82 5.77
N TYR A 723 14.69 -7.23 6.46
CA TYR A 723 13.78 -6.29 7.13
C TYR A 723 14.49 -5.57 8.28
N THR A 724 15.06 -6.35 9.20
CA THR A 724 15.58 -5.79 10.45
C THR A 724 16.74 -4.84 10.20
N GLU A 725 17.70 -5.19 9.38
CA GLU A 725 18.91 -4.39 9.15
C GLU A 725 18.63 -3.12 8.32
N ARG A 726 17.60 -3.13 7.50
CA ARG A 726 17.11 -1.91 6.83
C ARG A 726 16.75 -0.82 7.83
N TYR A 727 16.21 -1.18 8.97
CA TYR A 727 15.73 -0.23 9.97
C TYR A 727 16.62 -0.10 11.20
N MET A 728 17.51 -1.06 11.43
CA MET A 728 18.29 -1.16 12.66
C MET A 728 19.81 -1.24 12.43
N HIS A 729 20.28 -1.23 11.18
CA HIS A 729 21.61 -1.69 10.81
C HIS A 729 21.89 -3.11 11.30
N THR A 730 23.13 -3.62 11.17
CA THR A 730 23.47 -4.91 11.74
C THR A 730 23.59 -4.84 13.28
N PRO A 731 23.40 -5.95 14.01
CA PRO A 731 23.62 -5.96 15.45
C PRO A 731 25.03 -5.56 15.88
N GLU A 732 26.04 -5.78 15.01
CA GLU A 732 27.43 -5.33 15.24
C GLU A 732 27.54 -3.81 15.17
N ASN A 733 26.83 -3.18 14.21
CA ASN A 733 26.86 -1.73 14.00
C ASN A 733 25.97 -0.98 14.99
N ASN A 734 24.93 -1.61 15.55
CA ASN A 734 23.94 -0.99 16.44
C ASN A 734 23.57 -1.84 17.65
N PRO A 735 24.49 -2.32 18.48
CA PRO A 735 24.17 -3.23 19.59
C PRO A 735 23.28 -2.61 20.66
N GLU A 736 23.38 -1.30 20.90
CA GLU A 736 22.55 -0.59 21.87
C GLU A 736 21.09 -0.45 21.39
N GLY A 737 20.90 -0.15 20.10
CA GLY A 737 19.57 -0.06 19.49
C GLY A 737 18.82 -1.39 19.58
N TYR A 738 19.45 -2.51 19.26
CA TYR A 738 18.85 -3.84 19.40
C TYR A 738 18.45 -4.15 20.86
N TYR A 739 19.32 -3.79 21.82
CA TYR A 739 18.97 -3.95 23.23
C TYR A 739 17.75 -3.14 23.63
N ASN A 740 17.71 -1.85 23.26
CA ASN A 740 16.64 -0.93 23.63
C ASN A 740 15.31 -1.24 22.92
N SER A 741 15.36 -1.74 21.69
CA SER A 741 14.17 -2.10 20.91
C SER A 741 13.51 -3.39 21.37
N ALA A 742 14.25 -4.32 21.97
CA ALA A 742 13.69 -5.55 22.50
C ALA A 742 12.76 -5.29 23.71
N ILE A 743 11.84 -6.24 23.98
CA ILE A 743 11.03 -6.24 25.22
C ILE A 743 11.95 -6.71 26.38
N GLN A 744 12.49 -5.74 27.13
CA GLN A 744 13.49 -5.99 28.17
C GLN A 744 12.97 -5.70 29.59
N ASN A 745 12.25 -4.57 29.77
CA ASN A 745 11.76 -4.19 31.10
C ASN A 745 10.41 -4.86 31.40
N VAL A 746 10.37 -6.18 31.35
CA VAL A 746 9.13 -6.92 31.64
C VAL A 746 8.57 -6.68 33.04
N THR A 747 9.36 -6.09 33.96
CA THR A 747 8.88 -5.71 35.28
C THR A 747 7.81 -4.61 35.20
N ALA A 748 7.91 -3.69 34.24
CA ALA A 748 6.89 -2.65 34.05
C ALA A 748 5.53 -3.24 33.64
N LEU A 749 5.54 -4.40 32.96
CA LEU A 749 4.30 -5.08 32.57
C LEU A 749 3.49 -5.59 33.79
N LYS A 750 4.06 -5.71 34.98
CA LYS A 750 3.33 -6.09 36.20
C LYS A 750 2.29 -5.05 36.61
N ASP A 751 2.52 -3.80 36.25
CA ASP A 751 1.65 -2.69 36.61
C ASP A 751 0.46 -2.52 35.65
N VAL A 752 0.50 -3.22 34.50
CA VAL A 752 -0.63 -3.35 33.56
C VAL A 752 -1.69 -4.25 34.20
N GLN A 753 -2.96 -3.89 34.10
CA GLN A 753 -4.03 -4.69 34.74
C GLN A 753 -4.09 -6.11 34.16
N ARG A 754 -4.10 -6.25 32.82
CA ARG A 754 -4.05 -7.54 32.14
C ARG A 754 -3.64 -7.36 30.69
N PHE A 755 -2.94 -8.36 30.11
CA PHE A 755 -2.69 -8.40 28.67
C PHE A 755 -2.76 -9.84 28.12
N LEU A 756 -3.03 -9.94 26.81
CA LEU A 756 -3.18 -11.19 26.07
C LEU A 756 -2.07 -11.30 25.03
N VAL A 757 -1.46 -12.48 24.94
CA VAL A 757 -0.51 -12.84 23.87
C VAL A 757 -1.06 -14.04 23.12
N MET A 758 -1.05 -13.98 21.78
CA MET A 758 -1.45 -15.08 20.91
C MET A 758 -0.40 -15.34 19.84
N HIS A 759 -0.10 -16.60 19.52
CA HIS A 759 0.93 -16.93 18.53
C HIS A 759 0.69 -18.31 17.90
N GLY A 760 1.04 -18.46 16.60
CA GLY A 760 1.07 -19.74 15.89
C GLY A 760 2.40 -20.49 16.10
N THR A 761 2.37 -21.82 16.24
CA THR A 761 3.61 -22.59 16.36
C THR A 761 4.32 -22.80 15.02
N GLY A 762 3.57 -22.74 13.90
CA GLY A 762 4.07 -22.86 12.54
C GLY A 762 4.36 -21.51 11.88
N ASP A 763 4.49 -20.43 12.66
CA ASP A 763 4.80 -19.10 12.16
C ASP A 763 6.24 -19.09 11.61
N ASP A 764 6.34 -18.99 10.29
CA ASP A 764 7.59 -18.99 9.53
C ASP A 764 8.19 -17.59 9.37
N ASN A 765 7.41 -16.56 9.71
CA ASN A 765 7.80 -15.15 9.62
C ASN A 765 8.28 -14.63 10.98
N VAL A 766 7.38 -14.51 11.95
CA VAL A 766 7.71 -14.19 13.35
C VAL A 766 7.69 -15.46 14.16
N HIS A 767 8.82 -16.13 14.26
CA HIS A 767 8.90 -17.43 14.92
C HIS A 767 8.34 -17.42 16.35
N ILE A 768 7.67 -18.49 16.77
CA ILE A 768 7.17 -18.67 18.15
C ILE A 768 8.28 -18.46 19.20
N GLN A 769 9.53 -18.54 18.83
CA GLN A 769 10.70 -18.21 19.65
C GLN A 769 10.57 -16.84 20.31
N HIS A 770 10.05 -15.83 19.61
CA HIS A 770 9.82 -14.49 20.17
C HIS A 770 8.97 -14.55 21.43
N THR A 771 7.82 -15.22 21.37
CA THR A 771 6.94 -15.38 22.53
C THR A 771 7.58 -16.22 23.61
N LEU A 772 8.20 -17.36 23.29
CA LEU A 772 8.76 -18.27 24.28
C LEU A 772 9.91 -17.64 25.06
N THR A 773 10.80 -16.90 24.41
CA THR A 773 11.91 -16.20 25.08
C THR A 773 11.41 -15.04 25.94
N MET A 774 10.33 -14.39 25.56
CA MET A 774 9.68 -13.38 26.41
C MET A 774 9.04 -14.02 27.65
N LEU A 775 8.39 -15.17 27.51
CA LEU A 775 7.82 -15.91 28.66
C LEU A 775 8.89 -16.33 29.66
N ASP A 776 10.07 -16.74 29.22
CA ASP A 776 11.20 -17.02 30.13
C ASP A 776 11.58 -15.79 30.99
N LYS A 777 11.58 -14.59 30.35
CA LYS A 777 11.77 -13.33 31.10
C LYS A 777 10.63 -13.07 32.11
N PHE A 778 9.39 -13.43 31.75
CA PHE A 778 8.24 -13.31 32.66
C PHE A 778 8.39 -14.24 33.86
N ASP A 779 8.76 -15.48 33.65
CA ASP A 779 9.02 -16.46 34.71
C ASP A 779 10.14 -15.98 35.66
N LEU A 780 11.25 -15.51 35.09
CA LEU A 780 12.39 -14.98 35.85
C LEU A 780 12.02 -13.75 36.73
N LYS A 781 11.08 -12.94 36.27
CA LYS A 781 10.67 -11.72 36.97
C LYS A 781 9.34 -11.85 37.71
N GLY A 782 8.63 -12.98 37.56
CA GLY A 782 7.33 -13.22 38.20
C GLY A 782 6.23 -12.29 37.64
N VAL A 783 6.12 -12.18 36.33
CA VAL A 783 5.00 -11.51 35.62
C VAL A 783 3.88 -12.55 35.49
N GLU A 784 2.71 -12.33 36.07
CA GLU A 784 1.60 -13.30 36.10
C GLU A 784 0.29 -12.75 35.56
N ASN A 785 0.24 -11.46 35.27
CA ASN A 785 -0.96 -10.75 34.82
C ASN A 785 -1.19 -10.78 33.28
N TYR A 786 -0.88 -11.94 32.68
CA TYR A 786 -1.11 -12.18 31.27
C TYR A 786 -1.94 -13.43 31.00
N ASP A 787 -2.51 -13.50 29.79
CA ASP A 787 -3.11 -14.69 29.22
C ASP A 787 -2.35 -15.05 27.94
N LEU A 788 -2.20 -16.35 27.68
CA LEU A 788 -1.54 -16.87 26.49
C LEU A 788 -2.48 -17.81 25.73
N HIS A 789 -2.50 -17.69 24.40
CA HIS A 789 -3.13 -18.69 23.55
C HIS A 789 -2.20 -19.05 22.39
N VAL A 790 -1.86 -20.32 22.26
CA VAL A 790 -1.00 -20.85 21.20
C VAL A 790 -1.86 -21.62 20.19
N PHE A 791 -1.67 -21.32 18.91
CA PHE A 791 -2.35 -22.01 17.79
C PHE A 791 -1.41 -23.00 17.14
N PRO A 792 -1.61 -24.33 17.33
CA PRO A 792 -0.76 -25.33 16.71
C PRO A 792 -0.73 -25.18 15.20
N ASP A 793 0.44 -25.37 14.59
CA ASP A 793 0.73 -25.43 13.16
C ASP A 793 0.29 -24.21 12.33
N SER A 794 -0.29 -23.19 12.96
CA SER A 794 -0.68 -21.97 12.30
C SER A 794 0.53 -21.12 11.94
N ASP A 795 0.56 -20.66 10.68
CA ASP A 795 1.50 -19.68 10.15
C ASP A 795 1.25 -18.27 10.72
N HIS A 796 1.95 -17.27 10.19
CA HIS A 796 1.82 -15.87 10.64
C HIS A 796 0.40 -15.29 10.52
N SER A 797 -0.41 -15.79 9.60
CA SER A 797 -1.83 -15.39 9.44
C SER A 797 -2.78 -16.09 10.41
N ILE A 798 -2.29 -17.05 11.18
CA ILE A 798 -3.05 -17.90 12.11
C ILE A 798 -4.34 -18.39 11.45
N SER A 799 -4.17 -19.17 10.38
CA SER A 799 -5.29 -19.59 9.53
C SER A 799 -5.49 -21.11 9.45
N PHE A 800 -4.65 -21.91 10.13
CA PHE A 800 -4.76 -23.36 10.10
C PHE A 800 -6.08 -23.84 10.74
N HIS A 801 -6.84 -24.68 10.02
CA HIS A 801 -8.18 -25.13 10.40
C HIS A 801 -9.13 -23.95 10.68
N ASN A 802 -9.65 -23.83 11.91
CA ASN A 802 -10.54 -22.74 12.33
C ASN A 802 -9.82 -21.66 13.16
N ALA A 803 -8.50 -21.62 13.11
CA ALA A 803 -7.70 -20.74 13.99
C ALA A 803 -8.02 -19.27 13.79
N ASN A 804 -8.23 -18.84 12.53
CA ASN A 804 -8.55 -17.43 12.25
C ASN A 804 -9.85 -16.96 12.94
N GLN A 805 -10.92 -17.75 12.88
CA GLN A 805 -12.15 -17.47 13.64
C GLN A 805 -11.85 -17.41 15.14
N MET A 806 -11.08 -18.35 15.66
CA MET A 806 -10.75 -18.43 17.08
C MET A 806 -9.92 -17.24 17.57
N VAL A 807 -9.04 -16.67 16.75
CA VAL A 807 -8.32 -15.44 17.10
C VAL A 807 -9.31 -14.33 17.43
N TYR A 808 -10.23 -14.04 16.52
CA TYR A 808 -11.21 -12.96 16.70
C TYR A 808 -12.21 -13.25 17.80
N ASP A 809 -12.65 -14.50 17.98
CA ASP A 809 -13.49 -14.91 19.12
C ASP A 809 -12.78 -14.68 20.45
N ARG A 810 -11.46 -14.92 20.51
CA ARG A 810 -10.65 -14.68 21.71
C ARG A 810 -10.48 -13.18 21.98
N LEU A 811 -10.16 -12.40 20.95
CA LEU A 811 -10.07 -10.94 21.06
C LEU A 811 -11.37 -10.34 21.57
N ASP A 812 -12.53 -10.72 20.99
CA ASP A 812 -13.84 -10.25 21.37
C ASP A 812 -14.18 -10.58 22.84
N GLN A 813 -14.07 -11.85 23.22
CA GLN A 813 -14.39 -12.31 24.57
C GLN A 813 -13.46 -11.69 25.61
N TRP A 814 -12.18 -11.61 25.33
CA TRP A 814 -11.18 -11.07 26.24
C TRP A 814 -11.38 -9.56 26.46
N LEU A 815 -11.56 -8.80 25.36
CA LEU A 815 -11.80 -7.36 25.41
C LEU A 815 -13.13 -7.03 26.10
N SER A 816 -14.19 -7.80 25.88
CA SER A 816 -15.47 -7.66 26.57
C SER A 816 -15.31 -7.81 28.09
N ARG A 817 -14.50 -8.77 28.55
CA ARG A 817 -14.19 -8.96 29.97
C ARG A 817 -13.37 -7.81 30.54
N ALA A 818 -12.40 -7.29 29.77
CA ALA A 818 -11.59 -6.14 30.17
C ALA A 818 -12.48 -4.90 30.36
N PHE A 819 -13.32 -4.58 29.42
CA PHE A 819 -14.22 -3.43 29.48
C PHE A 819 -15.34 -3.59 30.52
N ALA A 820 -15.72 -4.82 30.85
CA ALA A 820 -16.63 -5.12 31.97
C ALA A 820 -15.94 -5.03 33.35
N GLY A 821 -14.63 -4.78 33.42
CA GLY A 821 -13.86 -4.71 34.66
C GLY A 821 -13.66 -6.07 35.34
N GLN A 822 -13.76 -7.17 34.62
CA GLN A 822 -13.63 -8.52 35.20
C GLN A 822 -12.20 -8.92 35.56
N PHE A 823 -11.22 -8.13 35.15
CA PHE A 823 -9.80 -8.29 35.48
C PHE A 823 -9.36 -7.39 36.64
N LEU A 824 -10.26 -6.55 37.17
CA LEU A 824 -10.01 -5.78 38.41
C LEU A 824 -10.03 -6.78 39.57
N VAL A 825 -8.90 -6.90 40.26
CA VAL A 825 -8.75 -7.71 41.48
C VAL A 825 -8.73 -6.80 42.70
#